data_009e30d3dfa512dca5cca6b1909f09da
#
_entry.id   009e30d3dfa512dca5cca6b1909f09da
#
_cell.length_a   1.000
_cell.length_b   1.000
_cell.length_c   1.000
_cell.angle_alpha   90.00
_cell.angle_beta   90.00
_cell.angle_gamma   90.00
#
_symmetry.space_group_name_H-M   'P 1'
#
loop_
_entity.id
_entity.type
_entity.pdbx_description
1 polymer ?
#
loop_
_entity_poly.entity_id
_entity_poly.type
_entity_poly.pdbx_seq_one_letter_code
_entity_poly.pdbx_strand_id
1 'polypeptide(L)'
;MSAGGNQLVVVRVSYCPDHQPAAKALAHGRFRVGERTTFADLRATAAHFFTVKPNQCVLSDQNGSQWPLSNTVWDAPPGNGMITVRLLLVDTDTAGEPDDERPVEAVDKLLHLIGEPDEDGDGEPDEAEEEEDDDGASSESSAWSGDQVRAQDYHLSRWKVALEVGVHLLLCLLLAAVSFSRRDVLLSNKLVSSFRANFVQPEFGEHGTMDFSRINSADGFWTWLNGTFADGLFDSDLDDSGSIMGYNRLVGSIRLRQLRVGSSSCKLPGSVRKSPPFVAGCWAPYRAHRRDEAPFGPGAAVPGFSFASAAELFPDRQPLVTGRSASYDASGYVRDVGPTDNILTRDTWEAAIAELRRFGWVDRSTRALIVSMLAYNRNYELMISANFIFELSAGGQLYPMAHFRTMPTAHFWGEFSSWEHCKQRIHLWMDVPLLVYWAGSICVEVRLFTAARSLKGSWLGGFRKYFGGWAMLQWLTLACLTAGFIFRAVLFFDPFFRDGYVNPNDGYLELAPLMETWSAMCWADASALLLSCPKFIRFFLYTDTPMRVLSLSLSRAFYKFAFAIGFSFLFLIAMLIMAQQLFGFNMHQFATPGGSLLTLLRMVVGDVDPVYYEMLQVDEGLGVVYFTIFVVLFLFVLTSLFLAITSDAYAMTTGAMEFAEEDQKRREERARARSKKLN
;
A
#
# COMPACT_ATOMS: atom_id res chain seq x y z
N MET A 1 -30.63 35.64 50.47
CA MET A 1 -30.59 35.28 49.03
C MET A 1 -29.55 34.19 48.93
N SER A 2 -29.98 32.94 49.08
CA SER A 2 -29.10 31.75 49.00
C SER A 2 -29.10 31.25 47.58
N ALA A 3 -27.90 31.07 47.00
CA ALA A 3 -27.68 30.43 45.72
C ALA A 3 -28.18 28.99 45.82
N GLY A 4 -29.21 28.62 45.05
CA GLY A 4 -29.64 27.25 44.88
C GLY A 4 -28.60 26.46 44.10
N GLY A 5 -27.75 25.72 44.79
CA GLY A 5 -26.93 24.71 44.17
C GLY A 5 -27.81 23.54 43.74
N ASN A 6 -27.70 23.14 42.48
CA ASN A 6 -28.33 21.91 41.99
C ASN A 6 -27.74 20.71 42.75
N GLN A 7 -28.47 20.24 43.78
CA GLN A 7 -28.12 19.01 44.45
C GLN A 7 -28.46 17.83 43.53
N LEU A 8 -27.54 16.98 43.21
CA LEU A 8 -27.70 15.74 42.45
C LEU A 8 -27.69 14.56 43.40
N VAL A 9 -28.68 13.69 43.29
CA VAL A 9 -28.75 12.44 44.06
C VAL A 9 -28.38 11.25 43.17
N VAL A 10 -27.61 10.35 43.68
CA VAL A 10 -27.24 9.11 42.99
C VAL A 10 -28.29 8.04 43.31
N VAL A 11 -28.91 7.52 42.28
CA VAL A 11 -29.87 6.44 42.37
C VAL A 11 -29.25 5.17 41.80
N ARG A 12 -29.24 4.11 42.57
CA ARG A 12 -28.83 2.78 42.12
C ARG A 12 -30.07 2.03 41.63
N VAL A 13 -30.12 1.68 40.35
CA VAL A 13 -31.18 0.86 39.78
C VAL A 13 -30.64 -0.55 39.56
N SER A 14 -31.35 -1.54 40.15
CA SER A 14 -31.01 -2.96 40.02
C SER A 14 -32.01 -3.61 39.06
N TYR A 15 -31.50 -4.20 37.97
CA TYR A 15 -32.31 -4.88 36.97
C TYR A 15 -32.60 -6.34 37.39
N CYS A 16 -33.86 -6.71 37.50
CA CYS A 16 -34.30 -8.05 37.85
C CYS A 16 -35.30 -8.54 36.78
N PRO A 17 -34.88 -9.47 35.90
CA PRO A 17 -35.74 -9.97 34.82
C PRO A 17 -36.87 -10.89 35.28
N ASP A 18 -36.74 -11.49 36.48
CA ASP A 18 -37.82 -12.31 37.05
C ASP A 18 -38.84 -11.42 37.75
N HIS A 19 -40.12 -11.71 37.57
CA HIS A 19 -41.28 -10.93 38.13
C HIS A 19 -41.35 -10.89 39.66
N GLN A 20 -40.42 -11.59 40.34
CA GLN A 20 -40.45 -11.68 41.79
C GLN A 20 -39.58 -10.62 42.47
N PRO A 21 -40.10 -9.86 43.46
CA PRO A 21 -39.33 -8.84 44.14
C PRO A 21 -38.10 -9.37 44.93
N ALA A 22 -38.08 -10.69 45.23
CA ALA A 22 -36.96 -11.34 45.88
C ALA A 22 -35.88 -11.87 44.91
N ALA A 23 -36.07 -11.69 43.59
CA ALA A 23 -35.11 -12.16 42.58
C ALA A 23 -33.76 -11.43 42.70
N LYS A 24 -32.65 -12.16 42.47
CA LYS A 24 -31.34 -11.53 42.41
C LYS A 24 -31.22 -10.63 41.19
N ALA A 25 -30.75 -9.41 41.41
CA ALA A 25 -30.46 -8.49 40.30
C ALA A 25 -29.39 -9.05 39.36
N LEU A 26 -29.66 -9.01 38.07
CA LEU A 26 -28.73 -9.43 37.02
C LEU A 26 -27.72 -8.35 36.68
N ALA A 27 -28.10 -7.06 36.84
CA ALA A 27 -27.24 -5.93 36.56
C ALA A 27 -27.61 -4.74 37.47
N HIS A 28 -26.65 -3.84 37.65
CA HIS A 28 -26.84 -2.62 38.43
C HIS A 28 -26.42 -1.41 37.62
N GLY A 29 -27.23 -0.36 37.60
CA GLY A 29 -26.90 0.95 37.04
C GLY A 29 -26.93 2.02 38.12
N ARG A 30 -26.05 3.02 38.07
CA ARG A 30 -26.05 4.21 38.91
C ARG A 30 -26.50 5.41 38.08
N PHE A 31 -27.50 6.15 38.52
CA PHE A 31 -28.06 7.28 37.80
C PHE A 31 -28.00 8.52 38.70
N ARG A 32 -27.46 9.63 38.16
CA ARG A 32 -27.53 10.93 38.81
C ARG A 32 -28.84 11.61 38.41
N VAL A 33 -29.64 12.00 39.37
CA VAL A 33 -30.95 12.60 39.15
C VAL A 33 -31.06 13.96 39.82
N GLY A 34 -31.71 14.91 39.16
CA GLY A 34 -31.99 16.24 39.71
C GLY A 34 -33.33 16.29 40.46
N GLU A 35 -33.56 17.39 41.20
CA GLU A 35 -34.78 17.61 42.02
C GLU A 35 -36.11 17.44 41.31
N ARG A 36 -36.15 17.61 40.00
CA ARG A 36 -37.37 17.53 39.16
C ARG A 36 -37.52 16.20 38.42
N THR A 37 -36.62 15.25 38.62
CA THR A 37 -36.67 13.94 37.92
C THR A 37 -37.77 13.09 38.52
N THR A 38 -38.74 12.67 37.71
CA THR A 38 -39.80 11.78 38.11
C THR A 38 -39.41 10.31 38.01
N PHE A 39 -40.14 9.41 38.70
CA PHE A 39 -39.93 7.97 38.52
C PHE A 39 -40.26 7.50 37.11
N ALA A 40 -41.12 8.22 36.36
CA ALA A 40 -41.33 7.95 34.93
C ALA A 40 -40.09 8.17 34.09
N ASP A 41 -39.35 9.29 34.32
CA ASP A 41 -38.11 9.61 33.64
C ASP A 41 -37.00 8.61 34.01
N LEU A 42 -36.89 8.26 35.29
CA LEU A 42 -35.94 7.25 35.77
C LEU A 42 -36.22 5.88 35.16
N ARG A 43 -37.54 5.49 35.03
CA ARG A 43 -37.92 4.24 34.38
C ARG A 43 -37.50 4.20 32.92
N ALA A 44 -37.77 5.27 32.18
CA ALA A 44 -37.40 5.37 30.77
C ALA A 44 -35.90 5.27 30.57
N THR A 45 -35.10 6.00 31.37
CA THR A 45 -33.65 6.02 31.31
C THR A 45 -33.03 4.66 31.71
N ALA A 46 -33.54 4.06 32.79
CA ALA A 46 -33.11 2.75 33.25
C ALA A 46 -33.47 1.63 32.25
N ALA A 47 -34.68 1.67 31.68
CA ALA A 47 -35.07 0.73 30.66
C ALA A 47 -34.19 0.82 29.41
N HIS A 48 -33.85 2.02 28.98
CA HIS A 48 -32.89 2.22 27.88
C HIS A 48 -31.49 1.69 28.21
N PHE A 49 -31.00 1.97 29.42
CA PHE A 49 -29.69 1.50 29.88
C PHE A 49 -29.61 -0.04 29.92
N PHE A 50 -30.65 -0.70 30.39
CA PHE A 50 -30.75 -2.17 30.45
C PHE A 50 -31.28 -2.81 29.16
N THR A 51 -31.49 -2.02 28.10
CA THR A 51 -31.98 -2.49 26.78
C THR A 51 -33.32 -3.19 26.82
N VAL A 52 -34.24 -2.67 27.64
CA VAL A 52 -35.63 -3.19 27.82
C VAL A 52 -36.60 -2.13 27.37
N LYS A 53 -37.83 -2.53 26.95
CA LYS A 53 -38.86 -1.55 26.59
C LYS A 53 -39.46 -0.92 27.87
N PRO A 54 -39.57 0.43 27.95
CA PRO A 54 -40.12 1.09 29.15
C PRO A 54 -41.49 0.59 29.57
N ASN A 55 -42.34 0.22 28.64
CA ASN A 55 -43.70 -0.27 28.90
C ASN A 55 -43.75 -1.69 29.48
N GLN A 56 -42.66 -2.43 29.43
CA GLN A 56 -42.54 -3.81 29.91
C GLN A 56 -41.86 -3.89 31.28
N CYS A 57 -41.59 -2.77 31.95
CA CYS A 57 -40.93 -2.78 33.24
C CYS A 57 -41.55 -1.78 34.24
N VAL A 58 -41.41 -2.11 35.50
CA VAL A 58 -41.91 -1.32 36.61
C VAL A 58 -40.79 -1.07 37.60
N LEU A 59 -40.74 0.13 38.17
CA LEU A 59 -39.84 0.45 39.27
C LEU A 59 -40.45 0.08 40.60
N SER A 60 -39.77 -0.67 41.44
CA SER A 60 -40.19 -1.05 42.78
C SER A 60 -39.12 -0.72 43.82
N ASP A 61 -39.53 -0.63 45.07
CA ASP A 61 -38.62 -0.61 46.23
C ASP A 61 -38.00 -2.00 46.48
N GLN A 62 -37.16 -2.11 47.49
CA GLN A 62 -36.55 -3.38 47.90
C GLN A 62 -37.58 -4.42 48.40
N ASN A 63 -38.74 -3.97 48.83
CA ASN A 63 -39.84 -4.81 49.37
C ASN A 63 -40.88 -5.21 48.30
N GLY A 64 -40.73 -4.71 47.08
CA GLY A 64 -41.63 -5.02 45.95
C GLY A 64 -42.77 -4.05 45.76
N SER A 65 -42.87 -2.98 46.54
CA SER A 65 -43.91 -1.94 46.37
C SER A 65 -43.56 -1.08 45.16
N GLN A 66 -44.53 -0.85 44.26
CA GLN A 66 -44.32 -0.06 43.06
C GLN A 66 -44.28 1.44 43.37
N TRP A 67 -43.33 2.15 42.74
CA TRP A 67 -43.25 3.59 42.84
C TRP A 67 -44.24 4.26 41.91
N PRO A 68 -45.05 5.24 42.40
CA PRO A 68 -45.91 6.03 41.52
C PRO A 68 -45.08 6.84 40.53
N LEU A 69 -45.37 6.71 39.26
CA LEU A 69 -44.58 7.34 38.17
C LEU A 69 -44.63 8.87 38.20
N SER A 70 -45.64 9.45 38.79
CA SER A 70 -45.83 10.90 38.94
C SER A 70 -45.00 11.53 40.06
N ASN A 71 -44.46 10.73 40.98
CA ASN A 71 -43.68 11.26 42.12
C ASN A 71 -42.24 11.57 41.67
N THR A 72 -41.66 12.56 42.32
CA THR A 72 -40.25 12.87 42.09
C THR A 72 -39.36 11.86 42.83
N VAL A 73 -38.20 11.57 42.30
CA VAL A 73 -37.24 10.63 42.89
C VAL A 73 -36.76 11.13 44.26
N TRP A 74 -36.87 12.46 44.53
CA TRP A 74 -36.49 13.10 45.79
C TRP A 74 -37.46 12.80 46.93
N ASP A 75 -38.68 12.39 46.64
CA ASP A 75 -39.68 12.02 47.63
C ASP A 75 -39.42 10.61 48.22
N ALA A 76 -38.47 9.88 47.69
CA ALA A 76 -38.10 8.57 48.18
C ALA A 76 -37.24 8.66 49.46
N PRO A 77 -37.52 7.87 50.52
CA PRO A 77 -36.73 7.92 51.75
C PRO A 77 -35.26 7.50 51.49
N PRO A 78 -34.28 8.32 51.86
CA PRO A 78 -32.87 8.01 51.66
C PRO A 78 -32.41 6.91 52.60
N GLY A 79 -32.05 5.75 52.10
CA GLY A 79 -31.29 4.74 52.83
C GLY A 79 -29.79 4.91 52.60
N ASN A 80 -28.98 5.18 53.61
CA ASN A 80 -27.53 5.31 53.55
C ASN A 80 -26.95 6.24 52.45
N GLY A 81 -27.63 7.37 52.17
CA GLY A 81 -27.18 8.35 51.17
C GLY A 81 -27.39 7.97 49.73
N MET A 82 -27.96 6.80 49.42
CA MET A 82 -28.21 6.34 48.07
C MET A 82 -29.65 5.74 47.97
N ILE A 83 -30.42 6.19 47.00
CA ILE A 83 -31.72 5.63 46.72
C ILE A 83 -31.54 4.36 45.88
N THR A 84 -32.05 3.22 46.35
CA THR A 84 -31.97 1.95 45.62
C THR A 84 -33.36 1.59 45.09
N VAL A 85 -33.48 1.44 43.79
CA VAL A 85 -34.76 1.10 43.09
C VAL A 85 -34.52 -0.19 42.28
N ARG A 86 -35.55 -1.02 42.14
CA ARG A 86 -35.52 -2.21 41.28
C ARG A 86 -36.32 -1.99 40.02
N LEU A 87 -35.76 -2.38 38.87
CA LEU A 87 -36.45 -2.45 37.59
C LEU A 87 -36.90 -3.90 37.39
N LEU A 88 -38.19 -4.14 37.38
CA LEU A 88 -38.80 -5.46 37.18
C LEU A 88 -39.46 -5.53 35.81
N LEU A 89 -39.35 -6.67 35.11
CA LEU A 89 -40.17 -6.95 33.94
C LEU A 89 -41.60 -7.29 34.34
N VAL A 90 -42.59 -6.87 33.55
CA VAL A 90 -44.02 -7.19 33.76
C VAL A 90 -44.49 -8.02 32.56
N ASP A 91 -45.22 -9.10 32.81
CA ASP A 91 -45.90 -9.85 31.76
C ASP A 91 -46.97 -8.99 31.10
N THR A 92 -46.93 -8.91 29.78
CA THR A 92 -47.76 -8.02 28.96
C THR A 92 -49.25 -8.42 28.94
N ASP A 93 -49.63 -9.58 29.49
CA ASP A 93 -51.02 -10.06 29.47
C ASP A 93 -51.91 -9.46 30.56
N THR A 94 -51.38 -8.66 31.48
CA THR A 94 -52.14 -8.10 32.61
C THR A 94 -52.12 -6.56 32.73
N ALA A 95 -51.42 -5.87 31.85
CA ALA A 95 -51.33 -4.41 31.90
C ALA A 95 -52.30 -3.77 30.89
N GLY A 96 -53.38 -3.21 31.39
CA GLY A 96 -54.21 -2.29 30.59
C GLY A 96 -53.37 -1.09 30.16
N GLU A 97 -53.54 -0.68 28.92
CA GLU A 97 -52.90 0.48 28.32
C GLU A 97 -53.07 1.74 29.20
N PRO A 98 -51.97 2.44 29.50
CA PRO A 98 -52.04 3.87 29.71
C PRO A 98 -51.44 4.59 28.51
N ASP A 99 -52.28 5.30 27.77
CA ASP A 99 -51.90 6.36 26.87
C ASP A 99 -50.96 7.34 27.57
N ASP A 100 -49.73 7.40 27.15
CA ASP A 100 -48.89 8.61 27.20
C ASP A 100 -47.66 8.47 26.27
N GLU A 101 -47.87 8.75 25.01
CA GLU A 101 -46.80 9.13 24.09
C GLU A 101 -46.28 10.53 24.48
N ARG A 102 -45.24 10.61 25.30
CA ARG A 102 -44.40 11.82 25.39
C ARG A 102 -43.08 11.62 24.66
N PRO A 103 -42.65 12.67 23.96
CA PRO A 103 -41.60 12.52 22.97
C PRO A 103 -40.23 12.39 23.60
N VAL A 104 -39.31 11.87 22.77
CA VAL A 104 -37.89 11.53 22.97
C VAL A 104 -36.99 12.67 23.56
N GLU A 105 -37.52 13.90 23.63
CA GLU A 105 -36.80 15.07 24.16
C GLU A 105 -36.44 14.99 25.67
N ALA A 106 -37.16 14.18 26.46
CA ALA A 106 -36.84 14.05 27.88
C ALA A 106 -35.63 13.16 28.16
N VAL A 107 -35.39 12.20 27.27
CA VAL A 107 -34.24 11.26 27.39
C VAL A 107 -32.93 11.97 27.04
N ASP A 108 -32.95 12.83 26.01
CA ASP A 108 -31.76 13.61 25.62
C ASP A 108 -31.34 14.62 26.71
N LYS A 109 -32.33 15.23 27.40
CA LYS A 109 -32.05 16.14 28.53
C LYS A 109 -31.44 15.42 29.75
N LEU A 110 -31.82 14.16 29.98
CA LEU A 110 -31.26 13.36 31.08
C LEU A 110 -29.87 12.82 30.75
N LEU A 111 -29.55 12.50 29.49
CA LEU A 111 -28.24 12.10 29.02
C LEU A 111 -27.22 13.26 29.12
N HIS A 112 -27.67 14.51 28.95
CA HIS A 112 -26.81 15.71 29.15
C HIS A 112 -26.56 16.02 30.64
N LEU A 113 -27.33 15.43 31.58
CA LEU A 113 -27.13 15.58 33.03
C LEU A 113 -26.16 14.53 33.63
N ILE A 114 -25.74 13.53 32.83
CA ILE A 114 -24.63 12.63 33.17
C ILE A 114 -23.36 13.33 32.73
N GLY A 115 -22.96 14.35 33.51
CA GLY A 115 -21.83 15.19 33.22
C GLY A 115 -20.50 14.46 33.33
N GLU A 116 -19.56 14.97 32.57
CA GLU A 116 -18.12 14.68 32.62
C GLU A 116 -17.58 14.87 34.07
N PRO A 117 -16.58 14.09 34.48
CA PRO A 117 -15.96 14.26 35.79
C PRO A 117 -15.18 15.57 35.83
N ASP A 118 -15.49 16.44 36.78
CA ASP A 118 -14.72 17.64 37.11
C ASP A 118 -13.35 17.23 37.67
N GLU A 119 -12.29 17.61 36.99
CA GLU A 119 -10.93 17.74 37.54
C GLU A 119 -10.96 18.99 38.45
N ASP A 120 -10.85 18.79 39.75
CA ASP A 120 -10.16 19.68 40.69
C ASP A 120 -10.47 19.26 42.13
N GLY A 121 -9.41 19.00 42.92
CA GLY A 121 -9.55 18.89 44.38
C GLY A 121 -8.46 18.03 45.04
N ASP A 122 -7.39 18.70 45.49
CA ASP A 122 -6.29 18.21 46.29
C ASP A 122 -6.76 17.53 47.61
N GLY A 123 -6.25 16.32 47.88
CA GLY A 123 -6.43 15.63 49.15
C GLY A 123 -5.64 14.34 49.19
N GLU A 124 -4.72 14.24 50.15
CA GLU A 124 -3.77 13.15 50.37
C GLU A 124 -4.41 11.75 50.54
N PRO A 125 -3.63 10.68 50.35
CA PRO A 125 -4.17 9.33 50.08
C PRO A 125 -4.34 8.53 51.38
N ASP A 126 -5.54 7.98 51.58
CA ASP A 126 -5.75 6.80 52.41
C ASP A 126 -5.78 5.55 51.51
N GLU A 127 -4.96 4.57 51.90
CA GLU A 127 -4.85 3.27 51.24
C GLU A 127 -6.21 2.53 51.24
N ALA A 128 -6.83 2.45 50.08
CA ALA A 128 -7.95 1.57 49.80
C ALA A 128 -7.78 1.00 48.40
N GLU A 129 -7.91 -0.30 48.30
CA GLU A 129 -7.76 -1.17 47.17
C GLU A 129 -8.32 -0.56 45.86
N GLU A 130 -7.43 -0.32 44.89
CA GLU A 130 -7.76 0.12 43.54
C GLU A 130 -8.51 -1.00 42.82
N GLU A 131 -9.85 -0.95 42.82
CA GLU A 131 -10.63 -1.52 41.72
C GLU A 131 -10.48 -0.57 40.53
N GLU A 132 -9.55 -0.89 39.63
CA GLU A 132 -9.44 -0.26 38.32
C GLU A 132 -10.76 -0.36 37.58
N ASP A 133 -11.49 0.76 37.50
CA ASP A 133 -12.66 0.89 36.64
C ASP A 133 -12.20 0.84 35.17
N ASP A 134 -12.45 -0.29 34.53
CA ASP A 134 -12.18 -0.62 33.12
C ASP A 134 -13.11 0.18 32.17
N ASP A 135 -13.03 1.52 32.17
CA ASP A 135 -13.77 2.39 31.24
C ASP A 135 -13.06 2.54 29.87
N GLY A 136 -11.85 1.98 29.72
CA GLY A 136 -11.14 1.90 28.44
C GLY A 136 -11.69 0.83 27.48
N ALA A 137 -12.40 -0.16 27.97
CA ALA A 137 -12.86 -1.29 27.18
C ALA A 137 -14.08 -0.96 26.24
N SER A 138 -14.83 0.08 26.53
CA SER A 138 -16.04 0.40 25.77
C SER A 138 -15.80 1.10 24.43
N SER A 139 -14.69 1.83 24.26
CA SER A 139 -14.33 2.45 22.97
C SER A 139 -13.57 1.48 22.05
N GLU A 140 -12.81 0.53 22.61
CA GLU A 140 -12.13 -0.52 21.84
C GLU A 140 -13.11 -1.60 21.35
N SER A 141 -14.21 -1.86 22.07
CA SER A 141 -15.22 -2.84 21.66
C SER A 141 -15.95 -2.46 20.36
N SER A 142 -16.00 -1.16 20.01
CA SER A 142 -16.66 -0.70 18.79
C SER A 142 -15.88 -1.01 17.51
N ALA A 143 -14.55 -1.15 17.57
CA ALA A 143 -13.72 -1.51 16.42
C ALA A 143 -13.82 -3.03 16.07
N TRP A 144 -14.23 -3.84 17.02
CA TRP A 144 -14.30 -5.31 16.90
C TRP A 144 -15.59 -5.84 16.30
N SER A 145 -16.62 -5.01 16.17
CA SER A 145 -17.97 -5.46 15.87
C SER A 145 -18.16 -6.10 14.49
N GLY A 146 -17.30 -5.79 13.51
CA GLY A 146 -17.36 -6.41 12.19
C GLY A 146 -16.91 -7.87 12.18
N ASP A 147 -15.84 -8.17 12.92
CA ASP A 147 -15.28 -9.52 13.00
C ASP A 147 -16.01 -10.36 14.06
N GLN A 148 -16.60 -9.74 15.11
CA GLN A 148 -17.44 -10.44 16.07
C GLN A 148 -18.78 -10.87 15.48
N VAL A 149 -19.40 -10.08 14.61
CA VAL A 149 -20.60 -10.52 13.86
C VAL A 149 -20.27 -11.71 12.97
N ARG A 150 -19.10 -11.70 12.32
CA ARG A 150 -18.59 -12.85 11.57
C ARG A 150 -18.27 -14.04 12.49
N ALA A 151 -17.67 -13.82 13.65
CA ALA A 151 -17.33 -14.89 14.60
C ALA A 151 -18.57 -15.54 15.24
N GLN A 152 -19.62 -14.77 15.54
CA GLN A 152 -20.88 -15.32 16.05
C GLN A 152 -21.63 -16.18 15.03
N ASP A 153 -21.60 -15.79 13.74
CA ASP A 153 -22.18 -16.59 12.66
C ASP A 153 -21.39 -17.89 12.38
N TYR A 154 -20.08 -17.91 12.70
CA TYR A 154 -19.17 -19.03 12.41
C TYR A 154 -19.09 -20.12 13.48
N HIS A 155 -19.71 -19.95 14.65
CA HIS A 155 -19.85 -21.05 15.60
C HIS A 155 -20.65 -22.24 15.05
N LEU A 156 -21.16 -22.12 13.83
CA LEU A 156 -22.12 -23.07 13.25
C LEU A 156 -21.54 -24.23 12.46
N SER A 157 -20.28 -24.25 12.04
CA SER A 157 -19.73 -25.44 11.39
C SER A 157 -18.23 -25.33 11.09
N ARG A 158 -17.40 -26.22 11.66
CA ARG A 158 -15.98 -26.45 11.28
C ARG A 158 -15.82 -26.67 9.77
N TRP A 159 -16.84 -27.20 9.10
CA TRP A 159 -16.89 -27.41 7.66
C TRP A 159 -16.88 -26.11 6.84
N LYS A 160 -17.62 -25.09 7.27
CA LYS A 160 -17.64 -23.78 6.57
C LYS A 160 -16.29 -23.08 6.63
N VAL A 161 -15.62 -23.13 7.78
CA VAL A 161 -14.27 -22.59 7.95
C VAL A 161 -13.26 -23.35 7.06
N ALA A 162 -13.33 -24.67 7.08
CA ALA A 162 -12.45 -25.50 6.22
C ALA A 162 -12.66 -25.20 4.72
N LEU A 163 -13.92 -25.00 4.30
CA LEU A 163 -14.24 -24.62 2.92
C LEU A 163 -13.67 -23.22 2.57
N GLU A 164 -13.81 -22.23 3.45
CA GLU A 164 -13.28 -20.88 3.23
C GLU A 164 -11.76 -20.88 3.15
N VAL A 165 -11.08 -21.61 4.04
CA VAL A 165 -9.62 -21.82 3.98
C VAL A 165 -9.21 -22.51 2.68
N GLY A 166 -9.94 -23.58 2.29
CA GLY A 166 -9.67 -24.31 1.04
C GLY A 166 -9.82 -23.44 -0.20
N VAL A 167 -10.88 -22.63 -0.28
CA VAL A 167 -11.10 -21.69 -1.39
C VAL A 167 -9.99 -20.63 -1.41
N HIS A 168 -9.59 -20.13 -0.26
CA HIS A 168 -8.52 -19.14 -0.18
C HIS A 168 -7.14 -19.70 -0.56
N LEU A 169 -6.84 -20.92 -0.11
CA LEU A 169 -5.63 -21.63 -0.51
C LEU A 169 -5.61 -21.87 -2.02
N LEU A 170 -6.74 -22.32 -2.58
CA LEU A 170 -6.89 -22.51 -4.02
C LEU A 170 -6.65 -21.20 -4.78
N LEU A 171 -7.15 -20.06 -4.29
CA LEU A 171 -6.86 -18.75 -4.87
C LEU A 171 -5.37 -18.45 -4.88
N CYS A 172 -4.68 -18.63 -3.75
CA CYS A 172 -3.24 -18.37 -3.66
C CYS A 172 -2.44 -19.27 -4.63
N LEU A 173 -2.80 -20.54 -4.71
CA LEU A 173 -2.19 -21.48 -5.64
C LEU A 173 -2.47 -21.10 -7.11
N LEU A 174 -3.69 -20.68 -7.41
CA LEU A 174 -4.08 -20.20 -8.72
C LEU A 174 -3.32 -18.94 -9.13
N LEU A 175 -3.23 -17.95 -8.23
CA LEU A 175 -2.45 -16.72 -8.46
C LEU A 175 -0.97 -17.01 -8.66
N ALA A 176 -0.40 -17.91 -7.87
CA ALA A 176 0.98 -18.34 -8.05
C ALA A 176 1.17 -19.02 -9.42
N ALA A 177 0.30 -19.97 -9.78
CA ALA A 177 0.35 -20.64 -11.06
C ALA A 177 0.22 -19.68 -12.25
N VAL A 178 -0.71 -18.73 -12.17
CA VAL A 178 -0.87 -17.66 -13.18
C VAL A 178 0.38 -16.80 -13.30
N SER A 179 0.96 -16.38 -12.18
CA SER A 179 2.17 -15.54 -12.17
C SER A 179 3.37 -16.25 -12.78
N PHE A 180 3.55 -17.55 -12.48
CA PHE A 180 4.65 -18.35 -13.06
C PHE A 180 4.42 -18.71 -14.53
N SER A 181 3.17 -18.98 -14.95
CA SER A 181 2.89 -19.35 -16.34
C SER A 181 2.98 -18.20 -17.32
N ARG A 182 2.73 -16.96 -16.88
CA ARG A 182 2.73 -15.77 -17.77
C ARG A 182 4.10 -15.24 -18.11
N ARG A 183 5.02 -15.34 -17.20
CA ARG A 183 6.37 -14.82 -17.38
C ARG A 183 7.38 -15.88 -17.05
N ASP A 184 8.00 -16.42 -18.08
CA ASP A 184 9.19 -17.23 -17.89
C ASP A 184 10.36 -16.32 -17.48
N VAL A 185 10.49 -16.16 -16.16
CA VAL A 185 11.51 -15.30 -15.56
C VAL A 185 12.91 -15.81 -15.91
N LEU A 186 13.11 -17.13 -16.02
CA LEU A 186 14.40 -17.73 -16.32
C LEU A 186 14.83 -17.43 -17.76
N LEU A 187 13.96 -17.65 -18.74
CA LEU A 187 14.25 -17.34 -20.14
C LEU A 187 14.41 -15.83 -20.36
N SER A 188 13.55 -15.03 -19.76
CA SER A 188 13.67 -13.56 -19.78
C SER A 188 15.00 -13.09 -19.21
N ASN A 189 15.43 -13.67 -18.06
CA ASN A 189 16.71 -13.33 -17.44
C ASN A 189 17.89 -13.75 -18.32
N LYS A 190 17.88 -14.96 -18.92
CA LYS A 190 18.92 -15.41 -19.85
C LYS A 190 19.04 -14.47 -21.03
N LEU A 191 17.92 -14.06 -21.64
CA LEU A 191 17.93 -13.14 -22.77
C LEU A 191 18.47 -11.76 -22.39
N VAL A 192 18.02 -11.18 -21.26
CA VAL A 192 18.53 -9.89 -20.75
C VAL A 192 20.02 -9.99 -20.40
N SER A 193 20.44 -11.10 -19.78
CA SER A 193 21.85 -11.31 -19.44
C SER A 193 22.74 -11.40 -20.68
N SER A 194 22.29 -12.06 -21.75
CA SER A 194 23.03 -12.09 -23.04
C SER A 194 23.18 -10.70 -23.63
N PHE A 195 22.10 -9.89 -23.65
CA PHE A 195 22.16 -8.51 -24.13
C PHE A 195 23.08 -7.65 -23.26
N ARG A 196 23.02 -7.83 -21.95
CA ARG A 196 23.92 -7.11 -21.04
C ARG A 196 25.38 -7.51 -21.23
N ALA A 197 25.65 -8.80 -21.39
CA ALA A 197 26.97 -9.31 -21.67
C ALA A 197 27.54 -8.78 -23.00
N ASN A 198 26.70 -8.53 -23.99
CA ASN A 198 27.12 -8.10 -25.32
C ASN A 198 27.27 -6.57 -25.47
N PHE A 199 26.42 -5.78 -24.80
CA PHE A 199 26.37 -4.32 -24.99
C PHE A 199 26.84 -3.49 -23.79
N VAL A 200 26.86 -4.06 -22.58
CA VAL A 200 27.11 -3.32 -21.34
C VAL A 200 28.35 -3.77 -20.62
N GLN A 201 28.66 -5.07 -20.60
CA GLN A 201 29.81 -5.63 -19.86
C GLN A 201 31.12 -5.56 -20.59
N PRO A 202 31.20 -5.58 -21.96
CA PRO A 202 32.52 -5.59 -22.62
C PRO A 202 33.32 -4.35 -22.26
N GLU A 203 34.60 -4.56 -22.02
CA GLU A 203 35.58 -3.49 -21.83
C GLU A 203 36.02 -2.93 -23.18
N PHE A 204 36.21 -1.62 -23.27
CA PHE A 204 36.61 -0.93 -24.48
C PHE A 204 37.59 0.21 -24.17
N GLY A 205 38.07 0.90 -25.23
CA GLY A 205 39.06 1.94 -25.15
C GLY A 205 40.51 1.42 -25.38
N GLU A 206 41.49 2.30 -25.48
CA GLU A 206 42.85 1.98 -25.90
C GLU A 206 43.58 0.92 -25.05
N HIS A 207 43.09 0.67 -23.82
CA HIS A 207 43.70 -0.31 -22.90
C HIS A 207 42.68 -1.21 -22.22
N GLY A 208 41.45 -1.30 -22.75
CA GLY A 208 40.38 -2.11 -22.15
C GLY A 208 40.01 -1.68 -20.71
N THR A 209 40.12 -0.40 -20.38
CA THR A 209 39.91 0.12 -19.03
C THR A 209 38.53 0.73 -18.80
N MET A 210 37.73 0.90 -19.86
CA MET A 210 36.41 1.49 -19.82
C MET A 210 35.35 0.41 -20.06
N ASP A 211 34.33 0.41 -19.24
CA ASP A 211 33.09 -0.30 -19.47
C ASP A 211 31.93 0.69 -19.63
N PHE A 212 30.74 0.21 -19.98
CA PHE A 212 29.55 1.04 -20.15
C PHE A 212 29.29 1.91 -18.92
N SER A 213 29.48 1.39 -17.71
CA SER A 213 29.20 2.10 -16.46
C SER A 213 30.14 3.27 -16.18
N ARG A 214 31.32 3.25 -16.78
CA ARG A 214 32.38 4.27 -16.63
C ARG A 214 32.34 5.35 -17.71
N ILE A 215 31.44 5.28 -18.68
CA ILE A 215 31.27 6.33 -19.68
C ILE A 215 30.83 7.63 -18.97
N ASN A 216 31.72 8.62 -18.95
CA ASN A 216 31.51 9.90 -18.29
C ASN A 216 31.62 11.13 -19.21
N SER A 217 31.91 10.92 -20.50
CA SER A 217 32.14 11.95 -21.49
C SER A 217 31.48 11.65 -22.84
N ALA A 218 31.33 12.68 -23.67
CA ALA A 218 30.80 12.53 -25.02
C ALA A 218 31.70 11.67 -25.91
N ASP A 219 33.01 11.74 -25.73
CA ASP A 219 33.95 10.90 -26.49
C ASP A 219 33.79 9.42 -26.08
N GLY A 220 33.62 9.14 -24.79
CA GLY A 220 33.32 7.79 -24.32
C GLY A 220 32.04 7.24 -24.92
N PHE A 221 30.98 8.07 -25.04
CA PHE A 221 29.73 7.69 -25.71
C PHE A 221 29.99 7.31 -27.20
N TRP A 222 30.73 8.13 -27.95
CA TRP A 222 31.03 7.84 -29.35
C TRP A 222 31.90 6.59 -29.51
N THR A 223 32.87 6.38 -28.62
CA THR A 223 33.71 5.20 -28.64
C THR A 223 32.92 3.93 -28.37
N TRP A 224 32.02 3.97 -27.41
CA TRP A 224 31.12 2.86 -27.13
C TRP A 224 30.18 2.60 -28.32
N LEU A 225 29.60 3.65 -28.91
CA LEU A 225 28.61 3.52 -29.99
C LEU A 225 29.21 2.94 -31.27
N ASN A 226 30.45 3.33 -31.61
CA ASN A 226 31.18 2.84 -32.78
C ASN A 226 31.89 1.50 -32.54
N GLY A 227 32.33 1.23 -31.31
CA GLY A 227 32.99 -0.01 -30.93
C GLY A 227 31.99 -1.02 -30.37
N THR A 228 31.91 -1.13 -29.06
CA THR A 228 31.18 -2.17 -28.34
C THR A 228 29.76 -2.35 -28.83
N PHE A 229 29.02 -1.25 -29.10
CA PHE A 229 27.66 -1.36 -29.59
C PHE A 229 27.58 -1.89 -31.01
N ALA A 230 28.42 -1.39 -31.89
CA ALA A 230 28.50 -1.87 -33.28
C ALA A 230 29.02 -3.32 -33.35
N ASP A 231 30.04 -3.67 -32.57
CA ASP A 231 30.55 -5.04 -32.49
C ASP A 231 29.44 -5.98 -31.99
N GLY A 232 28.69 -5.59 -30.94
CA GLY A 232 27.59 -6.36 -30.46
C GLY A 232 26.43 -6.54 -31.45
N LEU A 233 26.30 -5.66 -32.42
CA LEU A 233 25.28 -5.77 -33.47
C LEU A 233 25.75 -6.66 -34.66
N PHE A 234 27.04 -6.59 -35.03
CA PHE A 234 27.51 -7.11 -36.29
C PHE A 234 28.52 -8.25 -36.17
N ASP A 235 29.22 -8.39 -35.02
CA ASP A 235 30.15 -9.48 -34.78
C ASP A 235 29.37 -10.72 -34.32
N SER A 236 28.99 -11.52 -35.29
CA SER A 236 28.40 -12.83 -35.08
C SER A 236 29.26 -13.87 -35.81
N ASP A 237 29.82 -14.82 -35.05
CA ASP A 237 30.51 -15.98 -35.61
C ASP A 237 29.58 -16.92 -36.42
N LEU A 238 28.31 -16.65 -36.37
CA LEU A 238 27.28 -17.40 -37.07
C LEU A 238 26.87 -16.62 -38.31
N ASP A 239 27.01 -17.22 -39.47
CA ASP A 239 26.87 -16.66 -40.82
C ASP A 239 25.42 -16.23 -41.21
N ASP A 240 24.68 -15.73 -40.27
CA ASP A 240 23.31 -15.26 -40.47
C ASP A 240 23.28 -13.73 -40.49
N SER A 241 23.48 -13.16 -41.68
CA SER A 241 23.51 -11.70 -41.93
C SER A 241 22.25 -11.02 -41.39
N GLY A 242 22.41 -10.19 -40.37
CA GLY A 242 21.34 -9.40 -39.71
C GLY A 242 20.81 -9.98 -38.41
N SER A 243 21.44 -11.00 -37.86
CA SER A 243 21.10 -11.52 -36.51
C SER A 243 22.09 -11.02 -35.46
N ILE A 244 21.57 -10.50 -34.37
CA ILE A 244 22.35 -10.10 -33.19
C ILE A 244 22.69 -11.37 -32.41
N MET A 245 23.99 -11.62 -32.16
CA MET A 245 24.47 -12.83 -31.46
C MET A 245 23.99 -14.15 -32.16
N GLY A 246 23.75 -14.13 -33.46
CA GLY A 246 23.33 -15.28 -34.23
C GLY A 246 21.91 -15.80 -34.03
N TYR A 247 21.19 -15.35 -33.00
CA TYR A 247 19.86 -15.88 -32.64
C TYR A 247 18.77 -14.83 -32.51
N ASN A 248 19.13 -13.56 -32.39
CA ASN A 248 18.18 -12.49 -32.14
C ASN A 248 18.07 -11.62 -33.40
N ARG A 249 16.86 -11.41 -33.91
CA ARG A 249 16.63 -10.57 -35.06
C ARG A 249 16.24 -9.16 -34.64
N LEU A 250 16.90 -8.15 -35.19
CA LEU A 250 16.51 -6.76 -35.05
C LEU A 250 15.08 -6.55 -35.64
N VAL A 251 14.23 -5.86 -34.91
CA VAL A 251 12.86 -5.53 -35.35
C VAL A 251 12.76 -4.04 -35.59
N GLY A 252 12.56 -3.65 -36.86
CA GLY A 252 12.55 -2.25 -37.25
C GLY A 252 13.94 -1.60 -37.19
N SER A 253 13.99 -0.30 -36.97
CA SER A 253 15.20 0.52 -36.93
C SER A 253 15.73 0.70 -35.51
N ILE A 254 17.04 0.98 -35.38
CA ILE A 254 17.63 1.48 -34.14
C ILE A 254 17.41 2.99 -34.13
N ARG A 255 16.86 3.51 -33.02
CA ARG A 255 16.58 4.94 -32.85
C ARG A 255 17.63 5.58 -31.95
N LEU A 256 18.31 6.59 -32.50
CA LEU A 256 19.16 7.52 -31.75
C LEU A 256 18.34 8.79 -31.48
N ARG A 257 18.09 9.11 -30.21
CA ARG A 257 17.27 10.26 -29.82
C ARG A 257 18.05 11.17 -28.88
N GLN A 258 17.97 12.47 -29.13
CA GLN A 258 18.60 13.49 -28.32
C GLN A 258 17.56 14.45 -27.76
N LEU A 259 17.73 14.82 -26.49
CA LEU A 259 16.98 15.90 -25.86
C LEU A 259 17.92 17.03 -25.44
N ARG A 260 17.51 18.26 -25.73
CA ARG A 260 18.32 19.48 -25.61
C ARG A 260 17.64 20.53 -24.75
N VAL A 261 18.45 21.46 -24.22
CA VAL A 261 17.97 22.68 -23.54
C VAL A 261 18.58 23.92 -24.19
N GLY A 262 17.83 25.01 -24.18
CA GLY A 262 18.32 26.27 -24.77
C GLY A 262 19.51 26.86 -24.02
N SER A 263 20.37 27.59 -24.73
CA SER A 263 21.56 28.26 -24.19
C SER A 263 21.29 29.37 -23.17
N SER A 264 20.03 29.75 -22.98
CA SER A 264 19.57 30.76 -22.02
C SER A 264 18.53 30.19 -21.01
N SER A 265 18.53 28.86 -20.83
CA SER A 265 17.50 28.15 -20.05
C SER A 265 17.59 28.33 -18.52
N CYS A 266 18.66 28.92 -18.00
CA CYS A 266 18.78 29.19 -16.56
C CYS A 266 18.64 30.68 -16.23
N LYS A 267 18.15 30.96 -15.01
CA LYS A 267 18.07 32.31 -14.46
C LYS A 267 19.37 32.60 -13.69
N LEU A 268 20.21 33.49 -14.23
CA LEU A 268 21.40 33.96 -13.53
C LEU A 268 21.02 34.97 -12.44
N PRO A 269 21.54 34.84 -11.21
CA PRO A 269 21.42 35.87 -10.19
C PRO A 269 21.93 37.21 -10.67
N GLY A 270 21.33 38.34 -10.22
CA GLY A 270 21.72 39.67 -10.67
C GLY A 270 23.17 40.04 -10.36
N SER A 271 23.75 39.49 -9.30
CA SER A 271 25.16 39.64 -8.93
C SER A 271 26.11 39.01 -9.96
N VAL A 272 25.78 37.84 -10.49
CA VAL A 272 26.57 37.11 -11.48
C VAL A 272 26.40 37.73 -12.87
N ARG A 273 25.18 38.26 -13.19
CA ARG A 273 24.88 38.86 -14.48
C ARG A 273 25.64 40.15 -14.73
N LYS A 274 26.09 40.87 -13.67
CA LYS A 274 26.87 42.09 -13.74
C LYS A 274 28.39 41.82 -13.87
N SER A 275 28.84 40.59 -13.63
CA SER A 275 30.25 40.22 -13.79
C SER A 275 30.55 39.91 -15.27
N PRO A 276 31.77 40.10 -15.74
CA PRO A 276 32.14 39.72 -17.10
C PRO A 276 31.77 38.27 -17.34
N PRO A 277 31.22 37.92 -18.50
CA PRO A 277 30.73 36.58 -18.76
C PRO A 277 31.87 35.57 -18.73
N PHE A 278 31.96 34.79 -17.69
CA PHE A 278 32.86 33.62 -17.64
C PHE A 278 32.47 32.56 -18.68
N VAL A 279 31.18 32.55 -19.09
CA VAL A 279 30.62 31.61 -20.07
C VAL A 279 29.59 32.30 -20.96
N ALA A 280 29.72 32.11 -22.28
CA ALA A 280 28.77 32.64 -23.28
C ALA A 280 27.49 31.81 -23.36
N GLY A 281 26.78 31.58 -22.26
CA GLY A 281 25.51 30.85 -22.21
C GLY A 281 25.33 30.12 -20.89
N CYS A 282 24.08 29.71 -20.63
CA CYS A 282 23.70 29.01 -19.40
C CYS A 282 22.68 27.91 -19.71
N TRP A 283 23.05 26.66 -19.48
CA TRP A 283 22.28 25.47 -19.82
C TRP A 283 21.79 24.80 -18.54
N ALA A 284 20.52 24.93 -18.23
CA ALA A 284 19.90 24.38 -17.02
C ALA A 284 19.77 22.84 -17.10
N PRO A 285 19.52 22.16 -15.95
CA PRO A 285 19.03 20.78 -15.95
C PRO A 285 17.75 20.64 -16.79
N TYR A 286 17.57 19.49 -17.41
CA TYR A 286 16.43 19.19 -18.27
C TYR A 286 15.11 19.33 -17.48
N ARG A 287 14.17 20.02 -18.10
CA ARG A 287 12.73 20.05 -17.74
C ARG A 287 11.95 20.29 -19.04
N ALA A 288 10.75 19.72 -19.17
CA ALA A 288 9.96 19.83 -20.39
C ALA A 288 9.77 21.28 -20.88
N HIS A 289 9.54 22.22 -19.97
CA HIS A 289 9.37 23.65 -20.31
C HIS A 289 10.68 24.41 -20.65
N ARG A 290 11.84 23.76 -20.57
CA ARG A 290 13.18 24.31 -20.92
C ARG A 290 13.75 23.66 -22.16
N ARG A 291 12.98 22.75 -22.74
CA ARG A 291 13.38 22.01 -23.93
C ARG A 291 13.65 22.98 -25.08
N ASP A 292 14.71 22.71 -25.82
CA ASP A 292 15.02 23.38 -27.09
C ASP A 292 14.31 22.61 -28.21
N GLU A 293 13.58 23.34 -29.04
CA GLU A 293 12.83 22.80 -30.18
C GLU A 293 13.32 23.37 -31.52
N ALA A 294 14.30 24.27 -31.45
CA ALA A 294 14.87 24.87 -32.65
C ALA A 294 15.79 23.90 -33.42
N PRO A 295 15.72 23.85 -34.74
CA PRO A 295 16.67 23.10 -35.52
C PRO A 295 18.12 23.61 -35.32
N PHE A 296 19.07 22.72 -35.29
CA PHE A 296 20.49 23.08 -35.11
C PHE A 296 21.38 22.39 -36.14
N GLY A 297 22.65 22.79 -36.22
CA GLY A 297 23.59 22.26 -37.20
C GLY A 297 23.08 22.38 -38.65
N PRO A 298 23.05 21.27 -39.42
CA PRO A 298 22.54 21.27 -40.77
C PRO A 298 20.99 21.36 -40.85
N GLY A 299 20.29 21.36 -39.71
CA GLY A 299 18.83 21.42 -39.64
C GLY A 299 18.17 20.25 -40.34
N ALA A 300 17.07 20.54 -41.06
CA ALA A 300 16.29 19.52 -41.75
C ALA A 300 17.03 18.84 -42.93
N ALA A 301 18.19 19.36 -43.34
CA ALA A 301 18.98 18.75 -44.42
C ALA A 301 19.60 17.39 -44.07
N VAL A 302 19.80 17.15 -42.74
CA VAL A 302 20.30 15.89 -42.21
C VAL A 302 19.37 15.39 -41.10
N PRO A 303 18.90 14.15 -41.19
CA PRO A 303 18.06 13.59 -40.13
C PRO A 303 18.76 13.58 -38.77
N GLY A 304 18.01 13.94 -37.70
CA GLY A 304 18.60 14.02 -36.35
C GLY A 304 18.87 15.45 -35.87
N PHE A 305 18.74 16.48 -36.69
CA PHE A 305 19.01 17.88 -36.35
C PHE A 305 17.76 18.78 -36.35
N SER A 306 16.62 18.25 -36.65
CA SER A 306 15.30 18.90 -36.48
C SER A 306 14.51 18.23 -35.37
N PHE A 307 13.81 19.04 -34.60
CA PHE A 307 12.98 18.56 -33.50
C PHE A 307 11.69 17.91 -34.06
N ALA A 308 11.33 16.78 -33.49
CA ALA A 308 10.05 16.11 -33.74
C ALA A 308 9.26 15.99 -32.43
N SER A 309 7.98 16.32 -32.50
CA SER A 309 7.09 16.24 -31.32
C SER A 309 6.74 14.79 -30.99
N ALA A 310 6.33 14.54 -29.74
CA ALA A 310 5.91 13.20 -29.33
C ALA A 310 4.70 12.68 -30.14
N ALA A 311 3.79 13.57 -30.54
CA ALA A 311 2.62 13.21 -31.34
C ALA A 311 2.98 12.86 -32.78
N GLU A 312 4.03 13.47 -33.35
CA GLU A 312 4.53 13.13 -34.69
C GLU A 312 5.25 11.79 -34.69
N LEU A 313 6.06 11.53 -33.66
CA LEU A 313 6.84 10.29 -33.57
C LEU A 313 5.98 9.08 -33.15
N PHE A 314 5.01 9.31 -32.27
CA PHE A 314 4.18 8.25 -31.68
C PHE A 314 2.74 8.73 -31.51
N PRO A 315 1.90 8.67 -32.57
CA PRO A 315 0.52 9.11 -32.49
C PRO A 315 -0.32 8.28 -31.50
N ASP A 316 -0.02 6.98 -31.40
CA ASP A 316 -0.85 6.03 -30.63
C ASP A 316 -0.29 5.77 -29.22
N ARG A 317 1.03 5.85 -29.05
CA ARG A 317 1.71 5.45 -27.78
C ARG A 317 2.90 6.34 -27.51
N GLN A 318 2.79 7.17 -26.48
CA GLN A 318 3.87 8.07 -26.08
C GLN A 318 4.70 7.42 -24.96
N PRO A 319 5.89 6.88 -25.24
CA PRO A 319 6.75 6.33 -24.21
C PRO A 319 7.32 7.42 -23.31
N LEU A 320 7.35 7.14 -22.01
CA LEU A 320 8.05 7.93 -21.03
C LEU A 320 9.31 7.18 -20.61
N VAL A 321 10.46 7.74 -20.91
CA VAL A 321 11.75 7.17 -20.52
C VAL A 321 12.20 7.84 -19.24
N THR A 322 12.25 7.08 -18.15
CA THR A 322 12.72 7.60 -16.86
C THR A 322 14.22 7.41 -16.73
N GLY A 323 14.93 8.53 -16.61
CA GLY A 323 16.34 8.57 -16.29
C GLY A 323 16.59 8.72 -14.78
N ARG A 324 17.83 9.00 -14.41
CA ARG A 324 18.26 9.25 -13.03
C ARG A 324 17.86 10.65 -12.55
N SER A 325 17.97 11.65 -13.44
CA SER A 325 17.81 13.07 -13.11
C SER A 325 16.48 13.63 -13.59
N ALA A 326 15.87 13.05 -14.65
CA ALA A 326 14.63 13.51 -15.25
C ALA A 326 13.87 12.37 -15.94
N SER A 327 12.59 12.64 -16.23
CA SER A 327 11.80 11.81 -17.14
C SER A 327 11.70 12.51 -18.49
N TYR A 328 11.86 11.74 -19.55
CA TYR A 328 11.95 12.21 -20.94
C TYR A 328 10.74 11.71 -21.70
N ASP A 329 9.97 12.63 -22.27
CA ASP A 329 8.88 12.31 -23.17
C ASP A 329 9.37 11.71 -24.49
N ALA A 330 8.45 11.30 -25.33
CA ALA A 330 8.78 10.67 -26.61
C ALA A 330 9.36 11.62 -27.68
N SER A 331 9.34 12.94 -27.44
CA SER A 331 9.85 13.96 -28.37
C SER A 331 11.38 14.01 -28.43
N GLY A 332 11.92 14.74 -29.37
CA GLY A 332 13.35 15.03 -29.48
C GLY A 332 13.90 15.12 -30.88
N TYR A 333 15.21 15.14 -30.99
CA TYR A 333 15.94 15.11 -32.25
C TYR A 333 16.28 13.65 -32.55
N VAL A 334 15.72 13.11 -33.63
CA VAL A 334 15.70 11.67 -33.87
C VAL A 334 16.42 11.29 -35.13
N ARG A 335 17.32 10.30 -35.04
CA ARG A 335 17.93 9.61 -36.17
C ARG A 335 17.61 8.14 -36.06
N ASP A 336 16.83 7.65 -37.02
CA ASP A 336 16.58 6.22 -37.16
C ASP A 336 17.59 5.64 -38.15
N VAL A 337 18.22 4.54 -37.75
CA VAL A 337 19.12 3.76 -38.59
C VAL A 337 18.51 2.38 -38.73
N GLY A 338 17.96 2.12 -39.88
CA GLY A 338 17.19 0.92 -40.16
C GLY A 338 17.88 0.03 -41.20
N PRO A 339 17.37 -1.19 -41.36
CA PRO A 339 17.81 -2.10 -42.41
C PRO A 339 17.48 -1.55 -43.79
N THR A 340 18.45 -1.67 -44.72
CA THR A 340 18.24 -1.49 -46.13
C THR A 340 18.14 -2.87 -46.75
N ASP A 341 17.06 -3.12 -47.53
CA ASP A 341 16.79 -4.46 -48.12
C ASP A 341 16.78 -5.60 -47.07
N ASN A 342 16.13 -5.35 -45.91
CA ASN A 342 16.01 -6.26 -44.75
C ASN A 342 17.29 -6.52 -43.93
N ILE A 343 18.42 -5.88 -44.26
CA ILE A 343 19.69 -6.07 -43.58
C ILE A 343 20.27 -4.72 -43.15
N LEU A 344 20.56 -4.57 -41.86
CA LEU A 344 21.38 -3.47 -41.35
C LEU A 344 22.85 -3.86 -41.46
N THR A 345 23.60 -3.10 -42.24
CA THR A 345 25.03 -3.35 -42.43
C THR A 345 25.90 -2.46 -41.52
N ARG A 346 27.11 -2.91 -41.19
CA ARG A 346 28.08 -2.13 -40.40
C ARG A 346 28.41 -0.80 -41.10
N ASP A 347 28.58 -0.81 -42.43
CA ASP A 347 28.92 0.40 -43.20
C ASP A 347 27.80 1.47 -43.11
N THR A 348 26.55 1.06 -43.19
CA THR A 348 25.42 1.99 -43.04
C THR A 348 25.31 2.57 -41.63
N TRP A 349 25.60 1.77 -40.61
CA TRP A 349 25.66 2.23 -39.23
C TRP A 349 26.80 3.23 -39.01
N GLU A 350 28.02 2.87 -39.37
CA GLU A 350 29.21 3.71 -39.21
C GLU A 350 29.08 5.03 -39.98
N ALA A 351 28.53 5.01 -41.20
CA ALA A 351 28.26 6.22 -41.97
C ALA A 351 27.29 7.15 -41.26
N ALA A 352 26.17 6.63 -40.70
CA ALA A 352 25.21 7.42 -39.98
C ALA A 352 25.80 8.04 -38.72
N ILE A 353 26.63 7.28 -37.96
CA ILE A 353 27.28 7.77 -36.74
C ILE A 353 28.36 8.81 -37.08
N ALA A 354 29.16 8.59 -38.14
CA ALA A 354 30.15 9.55 -38.59
C ALA A 354 29.49 10.87 -39.02
N GLU A 355 28.34 10.82 -39.69
CA GLU A 355 27.58 12.00 -40.09
C GLU A 355 27.10 12.81 -38.85
N LEU A 356 26.53 12.16 -37.84
CA LEU A 356 26.11 12.79 -36.59
C LEU A 356 27.31 13.44 -35.86
N ARG A 357 28.42 12.72 -35.76
CA ARG A 357 29.65 13.21 -35.11
C ARG A 357 30.26 14.40 -35.85
N ARG A 358 30.28 14.34 -37.18
CA ARG A 358 30.83 15.40 -38.05
C ARG A 358 30.11 16.73 -37.87
N PHE A 359 28.80 16.69 -37.73
CA PHE A 359 27.97 17.89 -37.57
C PHE A 359 27.73 18.29 -36.09
N GLY A 360 28.43 17.68 -35.15
CA GLY A 360 28.37 18.05 -33.73
C GLY A 360 27.01 17.80 -33.07
N TRP A 361 26.45 16.62 -33.31
CA TRP A 361 25.15 16.25 -32.76
C TRP A 361 25.11 16.32 -31.23
N VAL A 362 26.21 15.93 -30.55
CA VAL A 362 26.35 16.06 -29.10
C VAL A 362 27.12 17.34 -28.77
N ASP A 363 26.47 18.25 -28.05
CA ASP A 363 27.00 19.55 -27.65
C ASP A 363 26.59 19.94 -26.22
N ARG A 364 26.91 21.19 -25.84
CA ARG A 364 26.59 21.72 -24.50
C ARG A 364 25.08 21.82 -24.19
N SER A 365 24.24 21.88 -25.22
CA SER A 365 22.78 21.90 -25.09
C SER A 365 22.20 20.52 -24.82
N THR A 366 22.90 19.47 -25.16
CA THR A 366 22.49 18.07 -24.95
C THR A 366 22.30 17.77 -23.48
N ARG A 367 21.19 17.10 -23.12
CA ARG A 367 20.90 16.66 -21.76
C ARG A 367 20.62 15.17 -21.65
N ALA A 368 20.11 14.55 -22.70
CA ALA A 368 19.97 13.11 -22.76
C ALA A 368 20.23 12.61 -24.18
N LEU A 369 20.89 11.47 -24.27
CA LEU A 369 21.05 10.67 -25.47
C LEU A 369 20.42 9.31 -25.17
N ILE A 370 19.55 8.83 -26.03
CA ILE A 370 18.83 7.57 -25.85
C ILE A 370 19.02 6.76 -27.13
N VAL A 371 19.59 5.57 -26.97
CA VAL A 371 19.72 4.58 -28.04
C VAL A 371 18.72 3.48 -27.76
N SER A 372 17.72 3.33 -28.62
CA SER A 372 16.63 2.38 -28.47
C SER A 372 16.66 1.35 -29.57
N MET A 373 16.56 0.08 -29.23
CA MET A 373 16.42 -1.00 -30.19
C MET A 373 15.45 -2.06 -29.70
N LEU A 374 14.82 -2.75 -30.63
CA LEU A 374 13.92 -3.85 -30.41
C LEU A 374 14.47 -5.09 -31.11
N ALA A 375 14.54 -6.21 -30.41
CA ALA A 375 14.93 -7.49 -31.01
C ALA A 375 13.97 -8.61 -30.62
N TYR A 376 13.88 -9.60 -31.48
CA TYR A 376 13.06 -10.80 -31.30
C TYR A 376 13.93 -12.04 -31.28
N ASN A 377 13.78 -12.84 -30.23
CA ASN A 377 14.38 -14.17 -30.13
C ASN A 377 13.34 -15.24 -30.42
N ARG A 378 13.52 -15.92 -31.55
CA ARG A 378 12.59 -16.95 -32.01
C ARG A 378 12.60 -18.20 -31.12
N ASN A 379 13.78 -18.53 -30.53
CA ASN A 379 13.92 -19.76 -29.74
C ASN A 379 13.26 -19.64 -28.37
N TYR A 380 13.16 -18.41 -27.85
CA TYR A 380 12.49 -18.12 -26.59
C TYR A 380 11.09 -17.54 -26.78
N GLU A 381 10.69 -17.23 -28.02
CA GLU A 381 9.43 -16.52 -28.37
C GLU A 381 9.29 -15.21 -27.58
N LEU A 382 10.40 -14.53 -27.32
CA LEU A 382 10.46 -13.29 -26.55
C LEU A 382 10.92 -12.12 -27.41
N MET A 383 10.25 -10.97 -27.20
CA MET A 383 10.78 -9.68 -27.64
C MET A 383 11.55 -9.04 -26.50
N ILE A 384 12.64 -8.35 -26.84
CA ILE A 384 13.44 -7.55 -25.93
C ILE A 384 13.57 -6.12 -26.45
N SER A 385 13.18 -5.15 -25.65
CA SER A 385 13.43 -3.73 -25.85
C SER A 385 14.66 -3.34 -25.02
N ALA A 386 15.67 -2.82 -25.66
CA ALA A 386 16.89 -2.31 -25.01
C ALA A 386 16.97 -0.81 -25.21
N ASN A 387 17.00 -0.04 -24.11
CA ASN A 387 17.16 1.39 -24.08
C ASN A 387 18.44 1.75 -23.32
N PHE A 388 19.42 2.30 -24.03
CA PHE A 388 20.65 2.82 -23.45
C PHE A 388 20.52 4.33 -23.32
N ILE A 389 20.53 4.82 -22.11
CA ILE A 389 20.26 6.20 -21.75
C ILE A 389 21.56 6.82 -21.23
N PHE A 390 21.94 7.95 -21.77
CA PHE A 390 23.11 8.72 -21.33
C PHE A 390 22.64 10.11 -20.94
N GLU A 391 22.61 10.39 -19.65
CA GLU A 391 22.21 11.70 -19.13
C GLU A 391 23.42 12.62 -18.96
N LEU A 392 23.41 13.76 -19.64
CA LEU A 392 24.38 14.81 -19.42
C LEU A 392 23.91 15.76 -18.33
N SER A 393 24.58 15.71 -17.20
CA SER A 393 24.28 16.64 -16.11
C SER A 393 24.64 18.08 -16.48
N ALA A 394 24.01 19.06 -15.84
CA ALA A 394 24.39 20.45 -15.99
C ALA A 394 25.81 20.74 -15.49
N GLY A 395 26.41 19.83 -14.72
CA GLY A 395 27.81 19.86 -14.30
C GLY A 395 28.82 19.30 -15.32
N GLY A 396 28.32 18.78 -16.47
CA GLY A 396 29.17 18.28 -17.55
C GLY A 396 29.52 16.80 -17.51
N GLN A 397 29.08 16.08 -16.47
CA GLN A 397 29.27 14.63 -16.35
C GLN A 397 28.14 13.87 -17.05
N LEU A 398 28.48 12.79 -17.71
CA LEU A 398 27.56 11.88 -18.37
C LEU A 398 27.34 10.66 -17.47
N TYR A 399 26.07 10.25 -17.32
CA TYR A 399 25.65 9.08 -16.55
C TYR A 399 24.96 8.07 -17.46
N PRO A 400 25.56 6.92 -17.72
CA PRO A 400 24.98 5.88 -18.55
C PRO A 400 24.04 4.99 -17.74
N MET A 401 22.95 4.56 -18.37
CA MET A 401 22.00 3.57 -17.85
C MET A 401 21.52 2.68 -18.98
N ALA A 402 21.25 1.42 -18.68
CA ALA A 402 20.70 0.47 -19.64
C ALA A 402 19.43 -0.16 -19.07
N HIS A 403 18.31 0.01 -19.77
CA HIS A 403 17.03 -0.57 -19.42
C HIS A 403 16.64 -1.64 -20.43
N PHE A 404 16.44 -2.85 -19.94
CA PHE A 404 16.00 -3.99 -20.75
C PHE A 404 14.59 -4.41 -20.28
N ARG A 405 13.68 -4.63 -21.23
CA ARG A 405 12.35 -5.15 -21.00
C ARG A 405 12.07 -6.30 -21.94
N THR A 406 11.41 -7.33 -21.46
CA THR A 406 11.04 -8.51 -22.22
C THR A 406 9.55 -8.76 -22.17
N MET A 407 8.99 -9.26 -23.26
CA MET A 407 7.58 -9.61 -23.39
C MET A 407 7.44 -10.81 -24.32
N PRO A 408 6.56 -11.78 -24.02
CA PRO A 408 6.26 -12.86 -24.95
C PRO A 408 5.48 -12.33 -26.17
N THR A 409 5.73 -12.90 -27.35
CA THR A 409 5.07 -12.49 -28.58
C THR A 409 3.69 -13.13 -28.77
N ALA A 410 3.55 -14.40 -28.38
CA ALA A 410 2.32 -15.18 -28.53
C ALA A 410 1.64 -15.36 -27.18
N HIS A 411 0.75 -14.43 -26.80
CA HIS A 411 0.12 -14.52 -25.49
C HIS A 411 -1.40 -14.71 -25.53
N PHE A 412 -2.13 -13.86 -26.25
CA PHE A 412 -3.61 -13.88 -26.24
C PHE A 412 -4.23 -14.54 -27.47
N TRP A 413 -3.68 -14.29 -28.65
CA TRP A 413 -4.23 -14.69 -29.93
C TRP A 413 -3.36 -15.73 -30.62
N GLY A 414 -3.94 -16.52 -31.50
CA GLY A 414 -3.27 -17.51 -32.32
C GLY A 414 -4.07 -18.80 -32.41
N GLU A 415 -3.58 -19.74 -33.21
CA GLU A 415 -4.26 -21.01 -33.46
C GLU A 415 -4.24 -21.92 -32.22
N PHE A 416 -5.41 -22.49 -31.88
CA PHE A 416 -5.57 -23.51 -30.84
C PHE A 416 -5.57 -24.94 -31.46
N SER A 417 -4.94 -25.08 -32.62
CA SER A 417 -5.02 -26.28 -33.43
C SER A 417 -4.24 -27.48 -32.86
N SER A 418 -3.30 -27.25 -31.93
CA SER A 418 -2.52 -28.33 -31.33
C SER A 418 -2.51 -28.26 -29.81
N TRP A 419 -2.29 -29.44 -29.15
CA TRP A 419 -2.15 -29.55 -27.71
C TRP A 419 -0.99 -28.72 -27.15
N GLU A 420 0.09 -28.56 -27.89
CA GLU A 420 1.23 -27.74 -27.50
C GLU A 420 0.85 -26.25 -27.43
N HIS A 421 0.08 -25.75 -28.41
CA HIS A 421 -0.42 -24.37 -28.37
C HIS A 421 -1.40 -24.14 -27.21
N CYS A 422 -2.21 -25.13 -26.86
CA CYS A 422 -3.08 -25.05 -25.68
C CYS A 422 -2.27 -24.99 -24.38
N LYS A 423 -1.18 -25.73 -24.26
CA LYS A 423 -0.30 -25.68 -23.07
C LYS A 423 0.36 -24.31 -22.91
N GLN A 424 0.87 -23.73 -23.99
CA GLN A 424 1.49 -22.41 -23.96
C GLN A 424 0.53 -21.31 -23.49
N ARG A 425 -0.78 -21.54 -23.63
CA ARG A 425 -1.84 -20.57 -23.25
C ARG A 425 -2.67 -21.01 -22.04
N ILE A 426 -2.15 -21.92 -21.25
CA ILE A 426 -2.84 -22.44 -20.05
C ILE A 426 -3.26 -21.31 -19.09
N HIS A 427 -2.51 -20.21 -19.06
CA HIS A 427 -2.81 -19.04 -18.23
C HIS A 427 -4.16 -18.38 -18.60
N LEU A 428 -4.61 -18.45 -19.85
CA LEU A 428 -5.92 -17.91 -20.24
C LEU A 428 -7.07 -18.70 -19.61
N TRP A 429 -6.91 -20.03 -19.52
CA TRP A 429 -7.87 -20.90 -18.85
C TRP A 429 -7.89 -20.68 -17.33
N MET A 430 -6.76 -20.33 -16.76
CA MET A 430 -6.65 -20.00 -15.34
C MET A 430 -7.29 -18.65 -15.00
N ASP A 431 -7.44 -17.74 -15.96
CA ASP A 431 -8.09 -16.44 -15.74
C ASP A 431 -9.59 -16.58 -15.49
N VAL A 432 -10.25 -17.61 -16.01
CA VAL A 432 -11.68 -17.83 -15.82
C VAL A 432 -12.03 -18.08 -14.34
N PRO A 433 -11.44 -19.06 -13.63
CA PRO A 433 -11.72 -19.23 -12.21
C PRO A 433 -11.29 -18.01 -11.36
N LEU A 434 -10.24 -17.31 -11.77
CA LEU A 434 -9.83 -16.07 -11.10
C LEU A 434 -10.88 -14.97 -11.22
N LEU A 435 -11.49 -14.81 -12.40
CA LEU A 435 -12.59 -13.87 -12.64
C LEU A 435 -13.84 -14.25 -11.84
N VAL A 436 -14.18 -15.54 -11.77
CA VAL A 436 -15.31 -16.04 -10.95
C VAL A 436 -15.07 -15.74 -9.47
N TYR A 437 -13.86 -15.99 -8.97
CA TYR A 437 -13.50 -15.66 -7.60
C TYR A 437 -13.60 -14.15 -7.33
N TRP A 438 -13.07 -13.30 -8.21
CA TRP A 438 -13.10 -11.85 -8.11
C TRP A 438 -14.54 -11.33 -8.04
N ALA A 439 -15.41 -11.75 -8.99
CA ALA A 439 -16.81 -11.33 -9.02
C ALA A 439 -17.59 -11.82 -7.77
N GLY A 440 -17.39 -13.09 -7.37
CA GLY A 440 -18.00 -13.65 -6.17
C GLY A 440 -17.55 -12.93 -4.90
N SER A 441 -16.27 -12.60 -4.78
CA SER A 441 -15.73 -11.86 -3.64
C SER A 441 -16.30 -10.44 -3.54
N ILE A 442 -16.43 -9.72 -4.65
CA ILE A 442 -17.09 -8.40 -4.67
C ILE A 442 -18.53 -8.52 -4.18
N CYS A 443 -19.30 -9.51 -4.69
CA CYS A 443 -20.67 -9.72 -4.26
C CYS A 443 -20.78 -9.99 -2.76
N VAL A 444 -19.87 -10.78 -2.19
CA VAL A 444 -19.81 -11.08 -0.76
C VAL A 444 -19.49 -9.81 0.04
N GLU A 445 -18.47 -9.04 -0.36
CA GLU A 445 -18.08 -7.84 0.37
C GLU A 445 -19.15 -6.73 0.31
N VAL A 446 -19.82 -6.57 -0.83
CA VAL A 446 -20.96 -5.65 -0.97
C VAL A 446 -22.13 -6.07 -0.06
N ARG A 447 -22.45 -7.36 0.03
CA ARG A 447 -23.47 -7.87 0.96
C ARG A 447 -23.10 -7.61 2.42
N LEU A 448 -21.86 -7.82 2.81
CA LEU A 448 -21.37 -7.55 4.17
C LEU A 448 -21.44 -6.06 4.50
N PHE A 449 -21.06 -5.20 3.55
CA PHE A 449 -21.16 -3.75 3.71
C PHE A 449 -22.63 -3.29 3.85
N THR A 450 -23.54 -3.82 3.03
CA THR A 450 -24.97 -3.49 3.13
C THR A 450 -25.59 -3.97 4.43
N ALA A 451 -25.20 -5.15 4.91
CA ALA A 451 -25.61 -5.65 6.23
C ALA A 451 -25.09 -4.77 7.37
N ALA A 452 -23.83 -4.35 7.34
CA ALA A 452 -23.25 -3.45 8.33
C ALA A 452 -23.94 -2.07 8.33
N ARG A 453 -24.34 -1.57 7.15
CA ARG A 453 -25.09 -0.33 6.99
C ARG A 453 -26.49 -0.44 7.61
N SER A 454 -27.22 -1.53 7.37
CA SER A 454 -28.57 -1.73 7.90
C SER A 454 -28.59 -1.76 9.43
N LEU A 455 -27.54 -2.30 10.06
CA LEU A 455 -27.42 -2.36 11.53
C LEU A 455 -27.19 -0.99 12.20
N LYS A 456 -26.61 -0.02 11.51
CA LYS A 456 -26.28 1.30 12.09
C LYS A 456 -27.18 2.44 11.59
N GLY A 457 -28.07 2.21 10.63
CA GLY A 457 -28.98 3.22 10.07
C GLY A 457 -28.32 4.40 9.33
N SER A 458 -26.97 4.49 9.35
CA SER A 458 -26.17 5.56 8.75
C SER A 458 -25.09 5.00 7.82
N TRP A 459 -24.84 5.69 6.70
CA TRP A 459 -23.79 5.30 5.77
C TRP A 459 -22.40 5.37 6.41
N LEU A 460 -22.11 6.45 7.15
CA LEU A 460 -20.82 6.66 7.82
C LEU A 460 -20.60 5.66 8.97
N GLY A 461 -21.64 5.37 9.72
CA GLY A 461 -21.63 4.37 10.79
C GLY A 461 -21.42 2.95 10.26
N GLY A 462 -22.04 2.61 9.13
CA GLY A 462 -21.84 1.34 8.43
C GLY A 462 -20.42 1.21 7.90
N PHE A 463 -19.90 2.29 7.29
CA PHE A 463 -18.52 2.34 6.79
C PHE A 463 -17.51 2.11 7.90
N ARG A 464 -17.58 2.86 9.00
CA ARG A 464 -16.66 2.73 10.14
C ARG A 464 -16.72 1.35 10.80
N LYS A 465 -17.91 0.72 10.85
CA LYS A 465 -18.09 -0.62 11.38
C LYS A 465 -17.54 -1.71 10.45
N TYR A 466 -17.69 -1.54 9.14
CA TYR A 466 -17.29 -2.52 8.14
C TYR A 466 -15.77 -2.45 7.82
N PHE A 467 -15.21 -1.25 7.68
CA PHE A 467 -13.81 -1.04 7.34
C PHE A 467 -12.88 -1.28 8.55
N GLY A 468 -12.73 -2.55 8.93
CA GLY A 468 -11.65 -3.01 9.79
C GLY A 468 -10.41 -3.40 8.98
N GLY A 469 -9.30 -3.71 9.65
CA GLY A 469 -8.03 -4.04 8.97
C GLY A 469 -8.14 -5.16 7.94
N TRP A 470 -8.92 -6.20 8.23
CA TRP A 470 -9.14 -7.34 7.33
C TRP A 470 -9.99 -6.98 6.10
N ALA A 471 -11.02 -6.15 6.26
CA ALA A 471 -11.82 -5.67 5.13
C ALA A 471 -11.00 -4.78 4.20
N MET A 472 -10.16 -3.90 4.76
CA MET A 472 -9.25 -3.06 3.98
C MET A 472 -8.27 -3.92 3.16
N LEU A 473 -7.67 -4.95 3.77
CA LEU A 473 -6.77 -5.88 3.09
C LEU A 473 -7.49 -6.63 1.96
N GLN A 474 -8.75 -7.04 2.18
CA GLN A 474 -9.57 -7.67 1.15
C GLN A 474 -9.83 -6.75 -0.04
N TRP A 475 -10.25 -5.50 0.22
CA TRP A 475 -10.49 -4.52 -0.83
C TRP A 475 -9.21 -4.16 -1.60
N LEU A 476 -8.08 -4.08 -0.91
CA LEU A 476 -6.79 -3.85 -1.56
C LEU A 476 -6.41 -5.02 -2.48
N THR A 477 -6.63 -6.26 -2.05
CA THR A 477 -6.45 -7.45 -2.90
C THR A 477 -7.36 -7.40 -4.13
N LEU A 478 -8.66 -7.06 -3.94
CA LEU A 478 -9.61 -6.94 -5.04
C LEU A 478 -9.24 -5.79 -5.99
N ALA A 479 -8.72 -4.69 -5.48
CA ALA A 479 -8.21 -3.57 -6.29
C ALA A 479 -7.02 -4.01 -7.16
N CYS A 480 -6.06 -4.76 -6.61
CA CYS A 480 -4.94 -5.32 -7.39
C CYS A 480 -5.44 -6.29 -8.47
N LEU A 481 -6.38 -7.18 -8.15
CA LEU A 481 -7.00 -8.07 -9.14
C LEU A 481 -7.74 -7.29 -10.24
N THR A 482 -8.49 -6.25 -9.85
CA THR A 482 -9.18 -5.38 -10.81
C THR A 482 -8.21 -4.68 -11.75
N ALA A 483 -7.10 -4.13 -11.21
CA ALA A 483 -6.04 -3.54 -12.01
C ALA A 483 -5.42 -4.57 -12.96
N GLY A 484 -5.16 -5.79 -12.49
CA GLY A 484 -4.70 -6.91 -13.32
C GLY A 484 -5.66 -7.22 -14.47
N PHE A 485 -6.97 -7.28 -14.22
CA PHE A 485 -7.98 -7.50 -15.28
C PHE A 485 -8.06 -6.34 -16.27
N ILE A 486 -7.93 -5.10 -15.80
CA ILE A 486 -7.89 -3.92 -16.70
C ILE A 486 -6.67 -4.01 -17.62
N PHE A 487 -5.48 -4.30 -17.09
CA PHE A 487 -4.27 -4.47 -17.89
C PHE A 487 -4.40 -5.62 -18.89
N ARG A 488 -5.03 -6.76 -18.50
CA ARG A 488 -5.35 -7.87 -19.42
C ARG A 488 -6.25 -7.43 -20.55
N ALA A 489 -7.30 -6.68 -20.24
CA ALA A 489 -8.21 -6.17 -21.26
C ALA A 489 -7.50 -5.22 -22.24
N VAL A 490 -6.67 -4.30 -21.74
CA VAL A 490 -5.88 -3.39 -22.58
C VAL A 490 -4.96 -4.19 -23.50
N LEU A 491 -4.24 -5.18 -23.00
CA LEU A 491 -3.34 -6.02 -23.80
C LEU A 491 -4.11 -6.91 -24.79
N PHE A 492 -5.25 -7.45 -24.38
CA PHE A 492 -6.06 -8.32 -25.23
C PHE A 492 -6.59 -7.59 -26.48
N PHE A 493 -7.01 -6.33 -26.33
CA PHE A 493 -7.49 -5.52 -27.45
C PHE A 493 -6.39 -4.80 -28.23
N ASP A 494 -5.14 -4.94 -27.80
CA ASP A 494 -4.02 -4.28 -28.46
C ASP A 494 -3.76 -4.86 -29.86
N PRO A 495 -3.61 -4.01 -30.89
CA PRO A 495 -3.35 -4.45 -32.26
C PRO A 495 -2.13 -5.36 -32.40
N PHE A 496 -1.06 -5.09 -31.62
CA PHE A 496 0.15 -5.91 -31.64
C PHE A 496 -0.12 -7.37 -31.35
N PHE A 497 -0.92 -7.66 -30.32
CA PHE A 497 -1.26 -9.04 -29.97
C PHE A 497 -2.35 -9.62 -30.87
N ARG A 498 -3.28 -8.80 -31.37
CA ARG A 498 -4.42 -9.24 -32.18
C ARG A 498 -4.00 -9.57 -33.61
N ASP A 499 -3.26 -8.66 -34.23
CA ASP A 499 -2.94 -8.77 -35.67
C ASP A 499 -1.60 -9.47 -35.91
N GLY A 500 -0.81 -9.67 -34.85
CA GLY A 500 0.33 -10.59 -34.78
C GLY A 500 1.53 -10.29 -35.66
N TYR A 501 1.52 -9.21 -36.45
CA TYR A 501 2.55 -8.95 -37.43
C TYR A 501 3.24 -7.61 -37.22
N VAL A 502 4.56 -7.67 -37.07
CA VAL A 502 5.43 -6.50 -37.10
C VAL A 502 6.27 -6.60 -38.36
N ASN A 503 6.05 -5.69 -39.30
CA ASN A 503 6.91 -5.62 -40.47
C ASN A 503 8.28 -5.05 -40.04
N PRO A 504 9.37 -5.82 -40.13
CA PRO A 504 10.69 -5.35 -39.72
C PRO A 504 11.19 -4.14 -40.54
N ASN A 505 10.56 -3.83 -41.65
CA ASN A 505 10.95 -2.72 -42.53
C ASN A 505 10.18 -1.41 -42.27
N ASP A 506 9.22 -1.37 -41.34
CA ASP A 506 8.36 -0.20 -41.08
C ASP A 506 9.00 0.87 -40.17
N GLY A 507 10.30 1.08 -40.24
CA GLY A 507 10.98 2.08 -39.42
C GLY A 507 11.13 1.64 -37.96
N TYR A 508 11.20 2.60 -37.03
CA TYR A 508 11.31 2.32 -35.59
C TYR A 508 9.96 1.94 -34.98
N LEU A 509 9.93 0.81 -34.31
CA LEU A 509 8.75 0.33 -33.59
C LEU A 509 8.93 0.54 -32.06
N GLU A 510 7.98 1.23 -31.44
CA GLU A 510 8.00 1.46 -29.99
C GLU A 510 7.05 0.50 -29.27
N LEU A 511 7.60 -0.46 -28.55
CA LEU A 511 6.84 -1.40 -27.72
C LEU A 511 7.07 -1.24 -26.21
N ALA A 512 7.91 -0.28 -25.79
CA ALA A 512 8.19 -0.08 -24.36
C ALA A 512 6.92 0.18 -23.52
N PRO A 513 5.93 1.00 -23.95
CA PRO A 513 4.69 1.18 -23.19
C PRO A 513 3.87 -0.11 -23.06
N LEU A 514 3.87 -0.96 -24.11
CA LEU A 514 3.20 -2.25 -24.07
C LEU A 514 3.89 -3.22 -23.10
N MET A 515 5.22 -3.25 -23.13
CA MET A 515 6.03 -4.05 -22.19
C MET A 515 5.89 -3.55 -20.74
N GLU A 516 5.68 -2.26 -20.53
CA GLU A 516 5.37 -1.68 -19.21
C GLU A 516 4.00 -2.15 -18.73
N THR A 517 2.97 -2.09 -19.59
CA THR A 517 1.62 -2.59 -19.28
C THR A 517 1.64 -4.09 -18.95
N TRP A 518 2.44 -4.86 -19.72
CA TRP A 518 2.68 -6.28 -19.43
C TRP A 518 3.30 -6.49 -18.04
N SER A 519 4.33 -5.72 -17.73
CA SER A 519 4.99 -5.80 -16.43
C SER A 519 4.07 -5.36 -15.29
N ALA A 520 3.28 -4.32 -15.49
CA ALA A 520 2.27 -3.83 -14.52
C ALA A 520 1.19 -4.89 -14.24
N MET A 521 0.75 -5.63 -15.27
CA MET A 521 -0.16 -6.77 -15.10
C MET A 521 0.48 -7.85 -14.20
N CYS A 522 1.72 -8.23 -14.47
CA CYS A 522 2.42 -9.23 -13.65
C CYS A 522 2.62 -8.76 -12.20
N TRP A 523 2.90 -7.47 -12.00
CA TRP A 523 3.04 -6.89 -10.66
C TRP A 523 1.71 -6.83 -9.91
N ALA A 524 0.60 -6.55 -10.61
CA ALA A 524 -0.74 -6.57 -10.01
C ALA A 524 -1.10 -7.96 -9.49
N ASP A 525 -0.82 -9.02 -10.28
CA ASP A 525 -1.04 -10.41 -9.86
C ASP A 525 -0.16 -10.81 -8.66
N ALA A 526 1.13 -10.48 -8.71
CA ALA A 526 2.06 -10.75 -7.62
C ALA A 526 1.68 -9.98 -6.33
N SER A 527 1.23 -8.73 -6.46
CA SER A 527 0.74 -7.92 -5.33
C SER A 527 -0.54 -8.50 -4.73
N ALA A 528 -1.47 -8.98 -5.57
CA ALA A 528 -2.68 -9.65 -5.11
C ALA A 528 -2.34 -10.94 -4.31
N LEU A 529 -1.36 -11.71 -4.76
CA LEU A 529 -0.86 -12.88 -4.04
C LEU A 529 -0.25 -12.49 -2.70
N LEU A 530 0.65 -11.50 -2.69
CA LEU A 530 1.29 -11.01 -1.46
C LEU A 530 0.27 -10.53 -0.43
N LEU A 531 -0.74 -9.77 -0.85
CA LEU A 531 -1.81 -9.27 0.01
C LEU A 531 -2.79 -10.36 0.46
N SER A 532 -2.85 -11.47 -0.27
CA SER A 532 -3.67 -12.63 0.12
C SER A 532 -3.03 -13.46 1.23
N CYS A 533 -1.70 -13.55 1.30
CA CYS A 533 -1.01 -14.36 2.30
C CYS A 533 -1.34 -13.99 3.77
N PRO A 534 -1.35 -12.71 4.18
CA PRO A 534 -1.66 -12.35 5.56
C PRO A 534 -3.07 -12.75 6.01
N LYS A 535 -4.01 -12.98 5.07
CA LYS A 535 -5.37 -13.41 5.40
C LYS A 535 -5.43 -14.79 6.04
N PHE A 536 -4.40 -15.63 5.86
CA PHE A 536 -4.30 -16.90 6.57
C PHE A 536 -4.25 -16.72 8.08
N ILE A 537 -3.67 -15.61 8.57
CA ILE A 537 -3.64 -15.28 10.00
C ILE A 537 -5.06 -15.14 10.56
N ARG A 538 -6.00 -14.61 9.75
CA ARG A 538 -7.40 -14.49 10.14
C ARG A 538 -8.07 -15.86 10.40
N PHE A 539 -7.71 -16.89 9.63
CA PHE A 539 -8.29 -18.22 9.82
C PHE A 539 -7.88 -18.85 11.14
N PHE A 540 -6.75 -18.44 11.72
CA PHE A 540 -6.33 -18.87 13.06
C PHE A 540 -7.27 -18.39 14.16
N LEU A 541 -8.09 -17.35 13.91
CA LEU A 541 -9.14 -16.92 14.84
C LEU A 541 -10.22 -18.00 15.08
N TYR A 542 -10.38 -18.91 14.13
CA TYR A 542 -11.40 -19.97 14.17
C TYR A 542 -10.86 -21.31 14.67
N THR A 543 -9.54 -21.40 14.93
CA THR A 543 -8.91 -22.59 15.49
C THR A 543 -8.89 -22.49 17.03
N ASP A 544 -8.95 -23.64 17.68
CA ASP A 544 -8.79 -23.70 19.13
C ASP A 544 -7.32 -23.45 19.50
N THR A 545 -7.07 -22.68 20.58
CA THR A 545 -5.80 -22.58 21.29
C THR A 545 -4.76 -21.55 20.79
N PRO A 546 -3.43 -21.79 20.87
CA PRO A 546 -2.41 -20.74 20.85
C PRO A 546 -2.41 -19.89 19.56
N MET A 547 -2.86 -20.42 18.44
CA MET A 547 -2.95 -19.68 17.17
C MET A 547 -4.03 -18.60 17.21
N ARG A 548 -5.14 -18.85 17.95
CA ARG A 548 -6.17 -17.86 18.18
C ARG A 548 -5.64 -16.70 19.05
N VAL A 549 -4.89 -17.00 20.10
CA VAL A 549 -4.23 -15.98 20.94
C VAL A 549 -3.30 -15.14 20.09
N LEU A 550 -2.45 -15.76 19.26
CA LEU A 550 -1.51 -15.04 18.39
C LEU A 550 -2.25 -14.12 17.40
N SER A 551 -3.28 -14.61 16.75
CA SER A 551 -4.06 -13.81 15.78
C SER A 551 -4.79 -12.64 16.45
N LEU A 552 -5.36 -12.85 17.65
CA LEU A 552 -6.01 -11.82 18.43
C LEU A 552 -5.02 -10.78 18.93
N SER A 553 -3.87 -11.22 19.46
CA SER A 553 -2.79 -10.32 19.92
C SER A 553 -2.28 -9.45 18.78
N LEU A 554 -2.03 -10.04 17.59
CA LEU A 554 -1.56 -9.32 16.42
C LEU A 554 -2.61 -8.29 15.94
N SER A 555 -3.88 -8.67 15.94
CA SER A 555 -4.96 -7.76 15.56
C SER A 555 -5.12 -6.59 16.54
N ARG A 556 -4.99 -6.83 17.85
CA ARG A 556 -4.98 -5.77 18.88
C ARG A 556 -3.75 -4.88 18.80
N ALA A 557 -2.58 -5.49 18.59
CA ALA A 557 -1.32 -4.76 18.44
C ALA A 557 -1.28 -3.89 17.18
N PHE A 558 -2.04 -4.22 16.13
CA PHE A 558 -1.93 -3.59 14.82
C PHE A 558 -2.07 -2.06 14.86
N TYR A 559 -3.05 -1.54 15.59
CA TYR A 559 -3.26 -0.11 15.73
C TYR A 559 -2.10 0.58 16.47
N LYS A 560 -1.64 -0.04 17.58
CA LYS A 560 -0.50 0.45 18.36
C LYS A 560 0.78 0.40 17.50
N PHE A 561 0.98 -0.66 16.72
CA PHE A 561 2.07 -0.77 15.75
C PHE A 561 1.99 0.29 14.65
N ALA A 562 0.84 0.51 14.06
CA ALA A 562 0.66 1.52 13.02
C ALA A 562 1.03 2.91 13.54
N PHE A 563 0.64 3.24 14.76
CA PHE A 563 1.02 4.49 15.41
C PHE A 563 2.54 4.56 15.69
N ALA A 564 3.13 3.49 16.23
CA ALA A 564 4.56 3.41 16.52
C ALA A 564 5.40 3.51 15.23
N ILE A 565 4.98 2.84 14.14
CA ILE A 565 5.62 2.93 12.82
C ILE A 565 5.50 4.36 12.27
N GLY A 566 4.33 4.99 12.37
CA GLY A 566 4.13 6.38 11.93
C GLY A 566 5.04 7.36 12.69
N PHE A 567 5.15 7.20 14.00
CA PHE A 567 6.06 7.98 14.83
C PHE A 567 7.54 7.73 14.47
N SER A 568 7.92 6.47 14.28
CA SER A 568 9.26 6.07 13.84
C SER A 568 9.62 6.67 12.49
N PHE A 569 8.65 6.72 11.57
CA PHE A 569 8.84 7.29 10.25
C PHE A 569 9.11 8.80 10.30
N LEU A 570 8.51 9.51 11.26
CA LEU A 570 8.79 10.92 11.50
C LEU A 570 10.26 11.15 11.88
N PHE A 571 10.79 10.32 12.80
CA PHE A 571 12.21 10.37 13.16
C PHE A 571 13.11 9.96 12.00
N LEU A 572 12.71 8.98 11.22
CA LEU A 572 13.45 8.56 10.03
C LEU A 572 13.57 9.71 9.02
N ILE A 573 12.50 10.49 8.80
CA ILE A 573 12.53 11.68 7.95
C ILE A 573 13.48 12.73 8.51
N ALA A 574 13.47 12.98 9.81
CA ALA A 574 14.38 13.95 10.44
C ALA A 574 15.85 13.52 10.26
N MET A 575 16.15 12.24 10.51
CA MET A 575 17.48 11.66 10.30
C MET A 575 17.89 11.68 8.82
N LEU A 576 16.94 11.46 7.89
CA LEU A 576 17.16 11.57 6.46
C LEU A 576 17.60 12.98 6.06
N ILE A 577 16.87 14.00 6.52
CA ILE A 577 17.21 15.40 6.21
C ILE A 577 18.59 15.74 6.80
N MET A 578 18.86 15.30 8.04
CA MET A 578 20.17 15.51 8.68
C MET A 578 21.29 14.82 7.89
N ALA A 579 21.11 13.56 7.48
CA ALA A 579 22.11 12.83 6.68
C ALA A 579 22.41 13.51 5.35
N GLN A 580 21.37 14.01 4.67
CA GLN A 580 21.55 14.75 3.42
C GLN A 580 22.35 16.02 3.59
N GLN A 581 22.09 16.78 4.67
CA GLN A 581 22.83 18.02 4.94
C GLN A 581 24.28 17.76 5.34
N LEU A 582 24.54 16.71 6.12
CA LEU A 582 25.89 16.42 6.61
C LEU A 582 26.75 15.68 5.57
N PHE A 583 26.19 14.68 4.91
CA PHE A 583 26.93 13.73 4.08
C PHE A 583 26.58 13.77 2.60
N GLY A 584 25.45 14.35 2.21
CA GLY A 584 24.92 14.29 0.83
C GLY A 584 25.81 14.93 -0.23
N PHE A 585 26.73 15.81 0.17
CA PHE A 585 27.71 16.41 -0.75
C PHE A 585 28.83 15.44 -1.15
N ASN A 586 29.23 14.55 -0.26
CA ASN A 586 30.38 13.67 -0.45
C ASN A 586 29.98 12.21 -0.65
N MET A 587 28.84 11.79 -0.09
CA MET A 587 28.36 10.41 -0.18
C MET A 587 27.21 10.31 -1.18
N HIS A 588 27.41 9.54 -2.24
CA HIS A 588 26.38 9.30 -3.27
C HIS A 588 25.08 8.72 -2.70
N GLN A 589 25.18 7.91 -1.66
CA GLN A 589 24.05 7.24 -1.02
C GLN A 589 23.08 8.25 -0.36
N PHE A 590 23.60 9.39 0.09
CA PHE A 590 22.82 10.47 0.70
C PHE A 590 22.55 11.67 -0.23
N ALA A 591 22.96 11.58 -1.48
CA ALA A 591 22.81 12.68 -2.44
C ALA A 591 21.34 12.94 -2.84
N THR A 592 20.46 11.95 -2.72
CA THR A 592 19.03 12.06 -3.06
C THR A 592 18.14 11.60 -1.90
N PRO A 593 16.93 12.15 -1.73
CA PRO A 593 16.01 11.71 -0.67
C PRO A 593 15.69 10.21 -0.72
N GLY A 594 15.48 9.67 -1.93
CA GLY A 594 15.22 8.24 -2.12
C GLY A 594 16.41 7.35 -1.76
N GLY A 595 17.62 7.75 -2.16
CA GLY A 595 18.87 7.06 -1.79
C GLY A 595 19.08 7.09 -0.27
N SER A 596 18.90 8.27 0.34
CA SER A 596 19.01 8.43 1.81
C SER A 596 18.02 7.55 2.56
N LEU A 597 16.75 7.51 2.12
CA LEU A 597 15.74 6.66 2.75
C LEU A 597 16.13 5.18 2.66
N LEU A 598 16.53 4.73 1.48
CA LEU A 598 16.94 3.34 1.29
C LEU A 598 18.16 2.98 2.14
N THR A 599 19.16 3.87 2.23
CA THR A 599 20.36 3.68 3.04
C THR A 599 20.01 3.61 4.53
N LEU A 600 19.15 4.52 5.03
CA LEU A 600 18.70 4.48 6.42
C LEU A 600 17.88 3.22 6.73
N LEU A 601 17.01 2.76 5.82
CA LEU A 601 16.29 1.50 5.99
C LEU A 601 17.24 0.29 6.03
N ARG A 602 18.30 0.27 5.23
CA ARG A 602 19.34 -0.76 5.29
C ARG A 602 20.05 -0.74 6.65
N MET A 603 20.38 0.45 7.15
CA MET A 603 20.98 0.61 8.48
C MET A 603 20.05 0.14 9.60
N VAL A 604 18.73 0.38 9.51
CA VAL A 604 17.73 -0.14 10.48
C VAL A 604 17.71 -1.68 10.51
N VAL A 605 17.90 -2.32 9.35
CA VAL A 605 17.95 -3.80 9.26
C VAL A 605 19.31 -4.36 9.74
N GLY A 606 20.33 -3.51 9.93
CA GLY A 606 21.63 -3.90 10.44
C GLY A 606 22.79 -3.87 9.42
N ASP A 607 22.53 -3.46 8.18
CA ASP A 607 23.57 -3.26 7.17
C ASP A 607 24.23 -1.88 7.36
N VAL A 608 25.04 -1.77 8.40
CA VAL A 608 25.60 -0.49 8.88
C VAL A 608 27.05 -0.28 8.48
N ASP A 609 27.84 -1.33 8.39
CA ASP A 609 29.29 -1.25 8.26
C ASP A 609 29.79 -0.41 7.05
N PRO A 610 29.36 -0.64 5.82
CA PRO A 610 29.87 0.12 4.69
C PRO A 610 29.51 1.61 4.79
N VAL A 611 28.33 1.93 5.30
CA VAL A 611 27.85 3.31 5.43
C VAL A 611 28.60 4.04 6.54
N TYR A 612 28.85 3.37 7.65
CA TYR A 612 29.60 3.94 8.78
C TYR A 612 31.03 4.30 8.39
N TYR A 613 31.75 3.39 7.72
CA TYR A 613 33.12 3.68 7.29
C TYR A 613 33.18 4.81 6.25
N GLU A 614 32.22 4.91 5.35
CA GLU A 614 32.15 6.02 4.40
C GLU A 614 31.87 7.36 5.10
N MET A 615 30.99 7.36 6.15
CA MET A 615 30.74 8.56 6.98
C MET A 615 32.01 9.06 7.68
N LEU A 616 32.81 8.13 8.24
CA LEU A 616 34.09 8.47 8.88
C LEU A 616 35.10 9.09 7.90
N GLN A 617 35.10 8.66 6.64
CA GLN A 617 35.98 9.25 5.62
C GLN A 617 35.60 10.68 5.25
N VAL A 618 34.34 11.06 5.42
CA VAL A 618 33.84 12.41 5.18
C VAL A 618 34.18 13.34 6.34
N ASP A 619 33.78 12.94 7.55
CA ASP A 619 34.05 13.65 8.80
C ASP A 619 33.95 12.66 9.96
N GLU A 620 35.05 12.40 10.63
CA GLU A 620 35.13 11.41 11.71
C GLU A 620 34.22 11.81 12.91
N GLY A 621 34.23 13.07 13.31
CA GLY A 621 33.47 13.54 14.45
C GLY A 621 31.97 13.53 14.20
N LEU A 622 31.52 14.11 13.09
CA LEU A 622 30.11 14.14 12.72
C LEU A 622 29.57 12.75 12.37
N GLY A 623 30.41 11.91 11.74
CA GLY A 623 30.05 10.53 11.42
C GLY A 623 29.74 9.71 12.67
N VAL A 624 30.62 9.75 13.67
CA VAL A 624 30.42 9.05 14.95
C VAL A 624 29.17 9.55 15.68
N VAL A 625 28.98 10.87 15.78
CA VAL A 625 27.84 11.46 16.48
C VAL A 625 26.52 11.08 15.79
N TYR A 626 26.44 11.26 14.48
CA TYR A 626 25.24 10.91 13.71
C TYR A 626 24.90 9.42 13.85
N PHE A 627 25.89 8.56 13.66
CA PHE A 627 25.72 7.11 13.74
C PHE A 627 25.27 6.68 15.14
N THR A 628 25.88 7.23 16.18
CA THR A 628 25.51 6.93 17.57
C THR A 628 24.06 7.34 17.87
N ILE A 629 23.65 8.53 17.45
CA ILE A 629 22.25 8.98 17.58
C ILE A 629 21.30 8.03 16.86
N PHE A 630 21.65 7.64 15.63
CA PHE A 630 20.86 6.72 14.84
C PHE A 630 20.70 5.36 15.54
N VAL A 631 21.80 4.76 15.99
CA VAL A 631 21.81 3.45 16.66
C VAL A 631 21.00 3.50 17.97
N VAL A 632 21.22 4.51 18.80
CA VAL A 632 20.46 4.68 20.06
C VAL A 632 18.96 4.80 19.78
N LEU A 633 18.57 5.64 18.82
CA LEU A 633 17.17 5.91 18.53
C LEU A 633 16.48 4.67 17.93
N PHE A 634 17.06 4.09 16.89
CA PHE A 634 16.40 3.03 16.12
C PHE A 634 16.60 1.65 16.70
N LEU A 635 17.80 1.31 17.13
CA LEU A 635 18.08 -0.04 17.62
C LEU A 635 17.57 -0.24 19.06
N PHE A 636 17.81 0.71 19.96
CA PHE A 636 17.42 0.56 21.35
C PHE A 636 15.98 1.02 21.61
N VAL A 637 15.62 2.26 21.25
CA VAL A 637 14.30 2.81 21.59
C VAL A 637 13.19 2.12 20.81
N LEU A 638 13.33 2.02 19.48
CA LEU A 638 12.28 1.43 18.67
C LEU A 638 12.10 -0.06 18.87
N THR A 639 13.21 -0.82 18.98
CA THR A 639 13.13 -2.26 19.25
C THR A 639 12.47 -2.52 20.60
N SER A 640 12.81 -1.74 21.63
CA SER A 640 12.18 -1.84 22.95
C SER A 640 10.70 -1.50 22.91
N LEU A 641 10.30 -0.46 22.15
CA LEU A 641 8.90 -0.09 21.96
C LEU A 641 8.11 -1.21 21.26
N PHE A 642 8.65 -1.79 20.18
CA PHE A 642 8.01 -2.92 19.49
C PHE A 642 7.84 -4.12 20.42
N LEU A 643 8.87 -4.45 21.22
CA LEU A 643 8.80 -5.54 22.17
C LEU A 643 7.74 -5.29 23.25
N ALA A 644 7.69 -4.06 23.78
CA ALA A 644 6.71 -3.66 24.79
C ALA A 644 5.26 -3.77 24.23
N ILE A 645 5.00 -3.23 23.02
CA ILE A 645 3.67 -3.33 22.39
C ILE A 645 3.25 -4.78 22.16
N THR A 646 4.19 -5.64 21.72
CA THR A 646 3.90 -7.05 21.46
C THR A 646 3.60 -7.79 22.75
N SER A 647 4.40 -7.56 23.79
CA SER A 647 4.24 -8.19 25.12
C SER A 647 2.92 -7.78 25.77
N ASP A 648 2.59 -6.48 25.74
CA ASP A 648 1.34 -5.93 26.28
C ASP A 648 0.12 -6.52 25.55
N ALA A 649 0.11 -6.51 24.22
CA ALA A 649 -0.98 -7.10 23.44
C ALA A 649 -1.15 -8.60 23.67
N TYR A 650 -0.06 -9.33 23.88
CA TYR A 650 -0.10 -10.76 24.21
C TYR A 650 -0.67 -10.99 25.61
N ALA A 651 -0.20 -10.28 26.61
CA ALA A 651 -0.66 -10.38 28.00
C ALA A 651 -2.16 -10.07 28.14
N MET A 652 -2.61 -8.97 27.54
CA MET A 652 -4.04 -8.59 27.52
C MET A 652 -4.91 -9.67 26.86
N THR A 653 -4.40 -10.28 25.77
CA THR A 653 -5.19 -11.30 25.04
C THR A 653 -5.27 -12.59 25.86
N THR A 654 -4.18 -13.00 26.50
CA THR A 654 -4.12 -14.22 27.32
C THR A 654 -5.03 -14.07 28.55
N GLY A 655 -4.92 -12.96 29.28
CA GLY A 655 -5.79 -12.68 30.44
C GLY A 655 -7.27 -12.62 30.10
N ALA A 656 -7.63 -11.99 28.97
CA ALA A 656 -9.02 -11.96 28.51
C ALA A 656 -9.56 -13.35 28.14
N MET A 657 -8.73 -14.23 27.60
CA MET A 657 -9.14 -15.60 27.27
C MET A 657 -9.28 -16.47 28.54
N GLU A 658 -8.37 -16.37 29.48
CA GLU A 658 -8.45 -17.10 30.75
C GLU A 658 -9.73 -16.69 31.50
N PHE A 659 -10.02 -15.39 31.56
CA PHE A 659 -11.26 -14.90 32.17
C PHE A 659 -12.53 -15.42 31.45
N ALA A 660 -12.51 -15.44 30.12
CA ALA A 660 -13.64 -15.96 29.34
C ALA A 660 -13.86 -17.47 29.56
N GLU A 661 -12.77 -18.26 29.65
CA GLU A 661 -12.86 -19.70 29.96
C GLU A 661 -13.38 -19.94 31.38
N GLU A 662 -12.95 -19.17 32.37
CA GLU A 662 -13.47 -19.28 33.73
C GLU A 662 -14.94 -18.92 33.81
N ASP A 663 -15.38 -17.85 33.15
CA ASP A 663 -16.79 -17.45 33.12
C ASP A 663 -17.65 -18.52 32.42
N GLN A 664 -17.15 -19.12 31.35
CA GLN A 664 -17.83 -20.23 30.69
C GLN A 664 -17.96 -21.44 31.60
N LYS A 665 -16.87 -21.84 32.28
CA LYS A 665 -16.93 -22.94 33.28
C LYS A 665 -17.93 -22.63 34.37
N ARG A 666 -17.94 -21.45 34.93
CA ARG A 666 -18.93 -21.01 35.94
C ARG A 666 -20.38 -21.07 35.42
N ARG A 667 -20.64 -20.70 34.15
CA ARG A 667 -21.94 -20.80 33.49
C ARG A 667 -22.38 -22.25 33.31
N GLU A 668 -21.48 -23.12 32.85
CA GLU A 668 -21.76 -24.56 32.70
C GLU A 668 -22.05 -25.23 34.05
N GLU A 669 -21.29 -24.92 35.09
CA GLU A 669 -21.56 -25.42 36.44
C GLU A 669 -22.91 -24.98 36.97
N ARG A 670 -23.29 -23.71 36.74
CA ARG A 670 -24.63 -23.20 37.10
C ARG A 670 -25.75 -23.87 36.31
N ALA A 671 -25.51 -24.13 34.99
CA ALA A 671 -26.50 -24.87 34.17
C ALA A 671 -26.65 -26.32 34.62
N ARG A 672 -25.56 -27.02 34.95
CA ARG A 672 -25.57 -28.38 35.53
C ARG A 672 -26.26 -28.43 36.88
N ALA A 673 -26.05 -27.44 37.76
CA ALA A 673 -26.72 -27.34 39.05
C ALA A 673 -28.23 -27.07 38.93
N ARG A 674 -28.66 -26.27 37.93
CA ARG A 674 -30.09 -26.06 37.61
C ARG A 674 -30.74 -27.31 37.07
N SER A 675 -30.09 -28.04 36.17
CA SER A 675 -30.59 -29.34 35.63
C SER A 675 -30.77 -30.39 36.73
N LYS A 676 -29.84 -30.46 37.71
CA LYS A 676 -29.95 -31.36 38.88
C LYS A 676 -31.06 -30.97 39.86
N LYS A 677 -31.57 -29.74 39.85
CA LYS A 677 -32.71 -29.31 40.70
C LYS A 677 -34.05 -29.49 40.01
N LEU A 678 -34.06 -29.74 38.71
CA LEU A 678 -35.26 -29.96 37.90
C LEU A 678 -35.59 -31.46 37.72
N ASN A 679 -34.61 -32.34 37.94
CA ASN A 679 -34.77 -33.78 38.08
C ASN A 679 -34.86 -34.16 39.57
#